data_efc337823b24ba8b32ea18063ee8762a
#
_entry.id   efc337823b24ba8b32ea18063ee8762a
#
_cell.length_a   1.000
_cell.length_b   1.000
_cell.length_c   1.000
_cell.angle_alpha   90.00
_cell.angle_beta   90.00
_cell.angle_gamma   90.00
#
_symmetry.space_group_name_H-M   'P 1'
#
loop_
_entity.id
_entity.type
_entity.pdbx_description
1 polymer ?
#
loop_
_entity_poly.entity_id
_entity_poly.type
_entity_poly.pdbx_seq_one_letter_code
_entity_poly.pdbx_strand_id
1 'polypeptide(L)'
;MQAVQVAGVDVPLARLRALIPTRADYSGLTKRLPTELLAGLTVGIVALPLALGFGVASGVGAAAGLVTAVVAGLVAAVFGGSHLQVSGPTGAMTVVLLPVVAHYGVDKVPLLAILAGFLVVLMAVTGMGRAVDVIPWPVVEGFTFGIGIIIALQQVPLALDTPKGESESTLVSSWQTLLATDWAKAAAPLAVVAGVVVVHLVLQRFAKALPASLIAIALATIAAELAGLPVLRIGELPASLPAPTVPDWSWQLITQLTGPAVAVAALAALESLLSARVADGFAPEITRTNPDRELFGQGLANIASGLFGDLPATGAIARTAVNARVGGRTRVAAVVHALVLVVVIYALGPVVSLIPLSALAGVLIMTAARMINLRLARRIWNTTGSDRITFVATLATTVVLDLITAVLLGVALAAVLSLRHMASTTSVRREYLPASTPEGLVDFPTHEMHERVAVYRIDGALFYGDATRFIDVVSSVGDVEGVIVRVHRTRVLDASGAEALHEVNRTLRRRGIQLVVQGLTEPQLRIAVAADGIEPTQSAETLPEAIDLMCKLLGDPGRAVVTGETTRLFSYGSFIQTAVHQRVYGRRLTGRLDSLPGYRLRLIDVPPDQTSTLGLTRQPAAVPGDPDDLVAGKLFTVDESELAAIDAVNEALFRREWLELTSGESAWVFVARDDQ
;
A
#
# COMPACT_ATOMS: atom_id res chain seq x y z
N MET A 1 24.99 -16.35 -12.50
CA MET A 1 23.93 -15.57 -13.16
C MET A 1 24.60 -14.53 -14.03
N GLN A 2 24.35 -14.56 -15.34
CA GLN A 2 24.89 -13.52 -16.23
C GLN A 2 24.05 -12.25 -16.06
N ALA A 3 24.69 -11.13 -15.79
CA ALA A 3 24.08 -9.81 -15.69
C ALA A 3 24.67 -8.87 -16.76
N VAL A 4 23.90 -7.91 -17.20
CA VAL A 4 24.33 -6.84 -18.12
C VAL A 4 24.27 -5.54 -17.37
N GLN A 5 25.33 -4.74 -17.44
CA GLN A 5 25.37 -3.41 -16.82
C GLN A 5 24.63 -2.40 -17.68
N VAL A 6 23.58 -1.79 -17.14
CA VAL A 6 22.80 -0.75 -17.80
C VAL A 6 22.75 0.47 -16.86
N ALA A 7 23.27 1.59 -17.30
CA ALA A 7 23.35 2.84 -16.52
C ALA A 7 23.95 2.63 -15.10
N GLY A 8 24.94 1.73 -14.96
CA GLY A 8 25.59 1.44 -13.68
C GLY A 8 24.87 0.44 -12.77
N VAL A 9 23.75 -0.15 -13.26
CA VAL A 9 22.97 -1.15 -12.53
C VAL A 9 23.17 -2.52 -13.18
N ASP A 10 23.48 -3.56 -12.39
CA ASP A 10 23.57 -4.93 -12.87
C ASP A 10 22.17 -5.53 -13.08
N VAL A 11 21.76 -5.69 -14.34
CA VAL A 11 20.46 -6.24 -14.72
C VAL A 11 20.58 -7.73 -15.09
N PRO A 12 19.87 -8.64 -14.41
CA PRO A 12 19.89 -10.05 -14.76
C PRO A 12 19.33 -10.29 -16.18
N LEU A 13 20.00 -11.11 -16.99
CA LEU A 13 19.54 -11.47 -18.35
C LEU A 13 18.12 -12.06 -18.37
N ALA A 14 17.72 -12.76 -17.33
CA ALA A 14 16.36 -13.28 -17.19
C ALA A 14 15.31 -12.15 -17.19
N ARG A 15 15.63 -10.99 -16.62
CA ARG A 15 14.75 -9.81 -16.57
C ARG A 15 14.61 -9.21 -17.97
N LEU A 16 15.69 -9.02 -18.71
CA LEU A 16 15.64 -8.50 -20.08
C LEU A 16 14.80 -9.40 -21.00
N ARG A 17 14.92 -10.72 -20.83
CA ARG A 17 14.09 -11.69 -21.59
C ARG A 17 12.61 -11.58 -21.23
N ALA A 18 12.26 -11.22 -19.99
CA ALA A 18 10.88 -11.05 -19.57
C ALA A 18 10.21 -9.79 -20.15
N LEU A 19 10.98 -8.82 -20.66
CA LEU A 19 10.47 -7.62 -21.34
C LEU A 19 10.02 -7.90 -22.78
N ILE A 20 10.56 -8.95 -23.41
CA ILE A 20 10.27 -9.28 -24.80
C ILE A 20 9.00 -10.15 -24.87
N PRO A 21 8.09 -9.89 -25.86
CA PRO A 21 6.92 -10.73 -26.08
C PRO A 21 7.31 -12.17 -26.39
N THR A 22 6.56 -13.10 -25.80
CA THR A 22 6.71 -14.53 -26.01
C THR A 22 5.58 -15.09 -26.87
N ARG A 23 5.73 -16.29 -27.42
CA ARG A 23 4.64 -16.94 -28.19
C ARG A 23 3.40 -17.19 -27.32
N ALA A 24 3.56 -17.33 -26.04
CA ALA A 24 2.46 -17.52 -25.11
C ALA A 24 1.52 -16.30 -25.05
N ASP A 25 2.06 -15.07 -25.21
CA ASP A 25 1.30 -13.83 -25.19
C ASP A 25 0.34 -13.68 -26.38
N TYR A 26 0.60 -14.43 -27.45
CA TYR A 26 -0.21 -14.46 -28.67
C TYR A 26 -0.99 -15.76 -28.82
N SER A 27 -0.98 -16.62 -27.81
CA SER A 27 -1.76 -17.86 -27.83
C SER A 27 -3.26 -17.57 -27.67
N GLY A 28 -4.10 -18.31 -28.40
CA GLY A 28 -5.56 -18.19 -28.27
C GLY A 28 -6.20 -16.94 -28.90
N LEU A 29 -5.45 -16.10 -29.63
CA LEU A 29 -5.95 -14.89 -30.30
C LEU A 29 -7.16 -15.15 -31.19
N THR A 30 -7.18 -16.29 -31.90
CA THR A 30 -8.24 -16.65 -32.86
C THR A 30 -9.53 -17.15 -32.21
N LYS A 31 -9.48 -17.63 -30.97
CA LYS A 31 -10.65 -18.25 -30.29
C LYS A 31 -11.81 -17.28 -30.04
N ARG A 32 -11.53 -15.97 -29.92
CA ARG A 32 -12.52 -14.92 -29.62
C ARG A 32 -12.53 -13.81 -30.68
N LEU A 33 -12.04 -14.10 -31.87
CA LEU A 33 -11.84 -13.09 -32.93
C LEU A 33 -13.05 -12.16 -33.16
N PRO A 34 -14.31 -12.64 -33.26
CA PRO A 34 -15.45 -11.74 -33.47
C PRO A 34 -15.66 -10.73 -32.33
N THR A 35 -15.48 -11.17 -31.08
CA THR A 35 -15.59 -10.28 -29.91
C THR A 35 -14.45 -9.27 -29.85
N GLU A 36 -13.24 -9.68 -30.17
CA GLU A 36 -12.06 -8.81 -30.25
C GLU A 36 -12.18 -7.76 -31.36
N LEU A 37 -12.70 -8.16 -32.54
CA LEU A 37 -12.97 -7.23 -33.65
C LEU A 37 -14.02 -6.19 -33.25
N LEU A 38 -15.12 -6.63 -32.62
CA LEU A 38 -16.16 -5.73 -32.13
C LEU A 38 -15.63 -4.78 -31.05
N ALA A 39 -14.84 -5.28 -30.11
CA ALA A 39 -14.22 -4.48 -29.07
C ALA A 39 -13.26 -3.45 -29.66
N GLY A 40 -12.35 -3.86 -30.55
CA GLY A 40 -11.42 -2.98 -31.22
C GLY A 40 -12.09 -1.91 -32.09
N LEU A 41 -13.14 -2.28 -32.85
CA LEU A 41 -13.96 -1.34 -33.60
C LEU A 41 -14.63 -0.31 -32.68
N THR A 42 -15.25 -0.79 -31.58
CA THR A 42 -15.91 0.11 -30.62
C THR A 42 -14.91 1.07 -29.98
N VAL A 43 -13.74 0.57 -29.60
CA VAL A 43 -12.66 1.41 -29.04
C VAL A 43 -12.15 2.40 -30.06
N GLY A 44 -11.95 2.00 -31.33
CA GLY A 44 -11.52 2.88 -32.41
C GLY A 44 -12.49 4.05 -32.63
N ILE A 45 -13.78 3.73 -32.66
CA ILE A 45 -14.86 4.72 -32.76
C ILE A 45 -14.84 5.73 -31.61
N VAL A 46 -14.66 5.28 -30.38
CA VAL A 46 -14.59 6.14 -29.19
C VAL A 46 -13.26 6.91 -29.12
N ALA A 47 -12.19 6.33 -29.62
CA ALA A 47 -10.86 6.91 -29.58
C ALA A 47 -10.66 8.03 -30.59
N LEU A 48 -11.35 7.99 -31.74
CA LEU A 48 -11.21 8.98 -32.80
C LEU A 48 -11.41 10.42 -32.31
N PRO A 49 -12.55 10.79 -31.72
CA PRO A 49 -12.76 12.16 -31.23
C PRO A 49 -11.70 12.58 -30.17
N LEU A 50 -11.32 11.65 -29.31
CA LEU A 50 -10.35 11.92 -28.27
C LEU A 50 -8.94 12.12 -28.80
N ALA A 51 -8.53 11.34 -29.82
CA ALA A 51 -7.23 11.48 -30.46
C ALA A 51 -7.11 12.84 -31.17
N LEU A 52 -8.13 13.19 -31.96
CA LEU A 52 -8.20 14.49 -32.65
C LEU A 52 -8.20 15.64 -31.63
N GLY A 53 -9.06 15.56 -30.62
CA GLY A 53 -9.22 16.60 -29.61
C GLY A 53 -7.96 16.82 -28.77
N PHE A 54 -7.29 15.75 -28.33
CA PHE A 54 -6.03 15.85 -27.56
C PHE A 54 -4.88 16.36 -28.46
N GLY A 55 -4.83 16.00 -29.73
CA GLY A 55 -3.89 16.59 -30.68
C GLY A 55 -4.05 18.09 -30.79
N VAL A 56 -5.29 18.58 -30.97
CA VAL A 56 -5.60 20.03 -31.01
C VAL A 56 -5.29 20.69 -29.66
N ALA A 57 -5.73 20.10 -28.55
CA ALA A 57 -5.54 20.66 -27.22
C ALA A 57 -4.06 20.72 -26.78
N SER A 58 -3.19 19.85 -27.32
CA SER A 58 -1.74 19.91 -27.08
C SER A 58 -1.04 21.03 -27.87
N GLY A 59 -1.71 21.65 -28.83
CA GLY A 59 -1.14 22.66 -29.74
C GLY A 59 -0.35 22.06 -30.91
N VAL A 60 -0.27 20.73 -31.04
CA VAL A 60 0.46 20.06 -32.16
C VAL A 60 -0.44 19.83 -33.37
N GLY A 61 -1.74 19.65 -33.14
CA GLY A 61 -2.74 19.50 -34.20
C GLY A 61 -3.44 18.15 -34.18
N ALA A 62 -4.62 18.12 -34.82
CA ALA A 62 -5.49 16.94 -34.87
C ALA A 62 -4.82 15.73 -35.54
N ALA A 63 -4.08 15.98 -36.63
CA ALA A 63 -3.35 14.98 -37.40
C ALA A 63 -2.36 14.22 -36.52
N ALA A 64 -1.52 14.94 -35.76
CA ALA A 64 -0.53 14.36 -34.86
C ALA A 64 -1.21 13.49 -33.79
N GLY A 65 -2.33 13.93 -33.21
CA GLY A 65 -3.09 13.13 -32.27
C GLY A 65 -3.60 11.81 -32.84
N LEU A 66 -4.04 11.83 -34.10
CA LEU A 66 -4.55 10.65 -34.79
C LEU A 66 -3.42 9.66 -35.13
N VAL A 67 -2.30 10.16 -35.71
CA VAL A 67 -1.11 9.33 -36.02
C VAL A 67 -0.51 8.72 -34.79
N THR A 68 -0.39 9.50 -33.69
CA THR A 68 0.04 8.97 -32.39
C THR A 68 -0.84 7.81 -31.92
N ALA A 69 -2.18 7.94 -32.03
CA ALA A 69 -3.10 6.86 -31.62
C ALA A 69 -2.92 5.59 -32.46
N VAL A 70 -2.54 5.73 -33.73
CA VAL A 70 -2.22 4.59 -34.60
C VAL A 70 -0.86 3.98 -34.22
N VAL A 71 0.21 4.78 -34.30
CA VAL A 71 1.59 4.27 -34.19
C VAL A 71 1.88 3.79 -32.78
N ALA A 72 1.67 4.66 -31.79
CA ALA A 72 1.92 4.29 -30.40
C ALA A 72 0.94 3.22 -29.91
N GLY A 73 -0.34 3.29 -30.34
CA GLY A 73 -1.34 2.28 -30.03
C GLY A 73 -0.95 0.88 -30.53
N LEU A 74 -0.46 0.78 -31.77
CA LEU A 74 -0.01 -0.49 -32.35
C LEU A 74 1.24 -1.03 -31.66
N VAL A 75 2.27 -0.20 -31.45
CA VAL A 75 3.53 -0.62 -30.81
C VAL A 75 3.28 -1.06 -29.36
N ALA A 76 2.51 -0.28 -28.60
CA ALA A 76 2.16 -0.65 -27.22
C ALA A 76 1.32 -1.94 -27.16
N ALA A 77 0.39 -2.15 -28.10
CA ALA A 77 -0.40 -3.39 -28.18
C ALA A 77 0.48 -4.62 -28.40
N VAL A 78 1.55 -4.48 -29.20
CA VAL A 78 2.48 -5.60 -29.48
C VAL A 78 3.46 -5.81 -28.34
N PHE A 79 4.13 -4.79 -27.84
CA PHE A 79 5.23 -4.92 -26.88
C PHE A 79 4.85 -4.74 -25.41
N GLY A 80 3.68 -4.18 -25.10
CA GLY A 80 3.23 -3.91 -23.74
C GLY A 80 3.02 -5.17 -22.89
N GLY A 81 2.91 -4.98 -21.60
CA GLY A 81 2.69 -6.04 -20.61
C GLY A 81 1.22 -6.42 -20.40
N SER A 82 0.30 -5.54 -20.74
CA SER A 82 -1.14 -5.73 -20.62
C SER A 82 -1.76 -6.33 -21.88
N HIS A 83 -2.76 -7.20 -21.71
CA HIS A 83 -3.54 -7.75 -22.82
C HIS A 83 -4.70 -6.86 -23.24
N LEU A 84 -5.11 -5.91 -22.40
CA LEU A 84 -6.31 -5.10 -22.58
C LEU A 84 -6.04 -3.64 -22.83
N GLN A 85 -4.84 -3.18 -22.53
CA GLN A 85 -4.52 -1.77 -22.59
C GLN A 85 -4.58 -1.21 -23.98
N VAL A 86 -5.18 -0.03 -24.11
CA VAL A 86 -5.24 0.75 -25.34
C VAL A 86 -4.47 2.04 -25.10
N SER A 87 -3.41 2.26 -25.88
CA SER A 87 -2.53 3.41 -25.76
C SER A 87 -2.79 4.45 -26.84
N GLY A 88 -2.31 5.67 -26.60
CA GLY A 88 -2.42 6.80 -27.52
C GLY A 88 -2.34 8.13 -26.78
N PRO A 89 -2.65 9.26 -27.41
CA PRO A 89 -2.65 10.56 -26.75
C PRO A 89 -3.72 10.62 -25.67
N THR A 90 -3.40 11.28 -24.53
CA THR A 90 -4.29 11.42 -23.37
C THR A 90 -4.39 12.88 -22.93
N GLY A 91 -5.44 13.18 -22.16
CA GLY A 91 -5.64 14.52 -21.64
C GLY A 91 -4.54 14.98 -20.70
N ALA A 92 -3.99 14.06 -19.88
CA ALA A 92 -2.87 14.38 -19.00
C ALA A 92 -1.62 14.78 -19.81
N MET A 93 -1.37 14.10 -20.92
CA MET A 93 -0.25 14.41 -21.82
C MET A 93 -0.41 15.80 -22.45
N THR A 94 -1.63 16.22 -22.81
CA THR A 94 -1.86 17.57 -23.37
C THR A 94 -1.49 18.67 -22.38
N VAL A 95 -1.72 18.44 -21.09
CA VAL A 95 -1.40 19.39 -20.01
C VAL A 95 0.11 19.64 -19.94
N VAL A 96 0.92 18.58 -20.05
CA VAL A 96 2.39 18.68 -20.01
C VAL A 96 2.96 19.23 -21.31
N LEU A 97 2.35 18.90 -22.46
CA LEU A 97 2.86 19.30 -23.78
C LEU A 97 2.59 20.76 -24.09
N LEU A 98 1.46 21.31 -23.66
CA LEU A 98 1.09 22.68 -24.01
C LEU A 98 2.14 23.74 -23.63
N PRO A 99 2.70 23.76 -22.41
CA PRO A 99 3.83 24.63 -22.06
C PRO A 99 5.08 24.37 -22.89
N VAL A 100 5.37 23.09 -23.17
CA VAL A 100 6.55 22.71 -23.98
C VAL A 100 6.42 23.24 -25.42
N VAL A 101 5.26 23.07 -26.02
CA VAL A 101 4.95 23.58 -27.36
C VAL A 101 5.04 25.10 -27.39
N ALA A 102 4.54 25.79 -26.36
CA ALA A 102 4.59 27.25 -26.28
C ALA A 102 6.04 27.78 -26.14
N HIS A 103 6.90 27.06 -25.44
CA HIS A 103 8.28 27.50 -25.16
C HIS A 103 9.29 27.04 -26.21
N TYR A 104 9.21 25.80 -26.69
CA TYR A 104 10.20 25.17 -27.57
C TYR A 104 9.71 25.02 -29.03
N GLY A 105 8.42 25.17 -29.28
CA GLY A 105 7.81 24.96 -30.60
C GLY A 105 7.33 23.54 -30.85
N VAL A 106 6.44 23.37 -31.83
CA VAL A 106 5.84 22.09 -32.19
C VAL A 106 6.88 21.10 -32.76
N ASP A 107 7.84 21.60 -33.51
CA ASP A 107 8.91 20.81 -34.16
C ASP A 107 9.85 20.10 -33.20
N LYS A 108 9.82 20.42 -31.88
CA LYS A 108 10.64 19.77 -30.87
C LYS A 108 9.90 18.64 -30.11
N VAL A 109 8.58 18.54 -30.29
CA VAL A 109 7.75 17.51 -29.64
C VAL A 109 8.17 16.09 -30.04
N PRO A 110 8.51 15.79 -31.32
CA PRO A 110 8.98 14.47 -31.71
C PRO A 110 10.24 14.03 -30.99
N LEU A 111 11.23 14.93 -30.85
CA LEU A 111 12.46 14.65 -30.09
C LEU A 111 12.13 14.42 -28.60
N LEU A 112 11.26 15.22 -28.02
CA LEU A 112 10.78 15.04 -26.65
C LEU A 112 10.15 13.66 -26.44
N ALA A 113 9.32 13.19 -27.38
CA ALA A 113 8.69 11.87 -27.33
C ALA A 113 9.74 10.75 -27.35
N ILE A 114 10.77 10.87 -28.20
CA ILE A 114 11.88 9.91 -28.25
C ILE A 114 12.65 9.90 -26.94
N LEU A 115 13.04 11.06 -26.39
CA LEU A 115 13.78 11.16 -25.14
C LEU A 115 12.97 10.57 -23.98
N ALA A 116 11.70 10.92 -23.88
CA ALA A 116 10.81 10.37 -22.88
C ALA A 116 10.66 8.84 -23.03
N GLY A 117 10.53 8.35 -24.26
CA GLY A 117 10.46 6.93 -24.57
C GLY A 117 11.70 6.17 -24.10
N PHE A 118 12.90 6.71 -24.33
CA PHE A 118 14.16 6.14 -23.80
C PHE A 118 14.17 6.08 -22.27
N LEU A 119 13.72 7.13 -21.59
CA LEU A 119 13.63 7.15 -20.14
C LEU A 119 12.64 6.08 -19.62
N VAL A 120 11.50 5.91 -20.27
CA VAL A 120 10.52 4.87 -19.89
C VAL A 120 11.08 3.46 -20.12
N VAL A 121 11.83 3.24 -21.21
CA VAL A 121 12.57 1.98 -21.44
C VAL A 121 13.60 1.74 -20.32
N LEU A 122 14.33 2.78 -19.93
CA LEU A 122 15.29 2.68 -18.83
C LEU A 122 14.59 2.32 -17.51
N MET A 123 13.45 2.92 -17.21
CA MET A 123 12.62 2.56 -16.04
C MET A 123 12.17 1.09 -16.11
N ALA A 124 11.79 0.59 -17.27
CA ALA A 124 11.42 -0.81 -17.46
C ALA A 124 12.58 -1.76 -17.16
N VAL A 125 13.76 -1.48 -17.73
CA VAL A 125 14.98 -2.29 -17.58
C VAL A 125 15.47 -2.31 -16.13
N THR A 126 15.43 -1.17 -15.44
CA THR A 126 15.82 -1.05 -14.03
C THR A 126 14.77 -1.63 -13.07
N GLY A 127 13.54 -1.91 -13.55
CA GLY A 127 12.47 -2.54 -12.78
C GLY A 127 11.67 -1.57 -11.92
N MET A 128 11.57 -0.36 -12.35
CA MET A 128 10.77 0.67 -11.69
C MET A 128 9.25 0.52 -11.90
N GLY A 129 8.80 -0.48 -12.68
CA GLY A 129 7.37 -0.70 -12.92
C GLY A 129 6.55 -0.91 -11.64
N ARG A 130 7.16 -1.44 -10.58
CA ARG A 130 6.52 -1.60 -9.27
C ARG A 130 6.53 -0.32 -8.42
N ALA A 131 7.28 0.70 -8.79
CA ALA A 131 7.36 1.94 -8.02
C ALA A 131 6.00 2.66 -7.92
N VAL A 132 5.13 2.48 -8.91
CA VAL A 132 3.75 2.99 -8.88
C VAL A 132 2.94 2.41 -7.72
N ASP A 133 3.28 1.23 -7.18
CA ASP A 133 2.62 0.64 -6.01
C ASP A 133 2.80 1.47 -4.74
N VAL A 134 3.81 2.32 -4.71
CA VAL A 134 4.13 3.19 -3.57
C VAL A 134 3.30 4.48 -3.57
N ILE A 135 2.69 4.84 -4.72
CA ILE A 135 1.91 6.09 -4.82
C ILE A 135 0.57 5.93 -4.10
N PRO A 136 0.29 6.74 -3.07
CA PRO A 136 -0.95 6.66 -2.33
C PRO A 136 -2.17 7.04 -3.18
N TRP A 137 -3.26 6.32 -2.99
CA TRP A 137 -4.50 6.56 -3.72
C TRP A 137 -5.01 8.02 -3.69
N PRO A 138 -4.99 8.78 -2.57
CA PRO A 138 -5.39 10.19 -2.57
C PRO A 138 -4.58 11.09 -3.49
N VAL A 139 -3.29 10.77 -3.73
CA VAL A 139 -2.43 11.50 -4.69
C VAL A 139 -2.92 11.29 -6.10
N VAL A 140 -3.16 10.02 -6.47
CA VAL A 140 -3.65 9.65 -7.83
C VAL A 140 -4.99 10.32 -8.13
N GLU A 141 -5.90 10.33 -7.17
CA GLU A 141 -7.22 10.92 -7.36
C GLU A 141 -7.20 12.44 -7.37
N GLY A 142 -6.39 13.08 -6.50
CA GLY A 142 -6.19 14.52 -6.49
C GLY A 142 -5.59 15.02 -7.82
N PHE A 143 -4.61 14.31 -8.32
CA PHE A 143 -3.99 14.51 -9.61
C PHE A 143 -4.99 14.34 -10.78
N THR A 144 -5.74 13.24 -10.82
CA THR A 144 -6.74 12.97 -11.88
C THR A 144 -7.84 14.03 -11.91
N PHE A 145 -8.29 14.44 -10.72
CA PHE A 145 -9.30 15.49 -10.58
C PHE A 145 -8.75 16.84 -11.08
N GLY A 146 -7.50 17.19 -10.72
CA GLY A 146 -6.83 18.40 -11.18
C GLY A 146 -6.65 18.43 -12.70
N ILE A 147 -6.24 17.31 -13.31
CA ILE A 147 -6.17 17.18 -14.77
C ILE A 147 -7.54 17.44 -15.41
N GLY A 148 -8.62 16.87 -14.85
CA GLY A 148 -9.96 17.10 -15.35
C GLY A 148 -10.31 18.60 -15.39
N ILE A 149 -9.99 19.35 -14.32
CA ILE A 149 -10.18 20.81 -14.28
C ILE A 149 -9.35 21.50 -15.36
N ILE A 150 -8.06 21.16 -15.48
CA ILE A 150 -7.18 21.79 -16.48
C ILE A 150 -7.67 21.50 -17.90
N ILE A 151 -8.06 20.26 -18.22
CA ILE A 151 -8.60 19.92 -19.55
C ILE A 151 -9.85 20.76 -19.85
N ALA A 152 -10.76 20.90 -18.87
CA ALA A 152 -11.96 21.73 -19.07
C ALA A 152 -11.61 23.20 -19.35
N LEU A 153 -10.66 23.76 -18.61
CA LEU A 153 -10.17 25.12 -18.81
C LEU A 153 -9.47 25.31 -20.16
N GLN A 154 -8.68 24.34 -20.58
CA GLN A 154 -8.01 24.36 -21.91
C GLN A 154 -9.00 24.37 -23.08
N GLN A 155 -10.24 23.93 -22.86
CA GLN A 155 -11.27 23.97 -23.93
C GLN A 155 -11.94 25.33 -24.06
N VAL A 156 -11.76 26.27 -23.12
CA VAL A 156 -12.40 27.59 -23.17
C VAL A 156 -12.10 28.35 -24.48
N PRO A 157 -10.85 28.43 -24.96
CA PRO A 157 -10.56 29.09 -26.24
C PRO A 157 -11.28 28.45 -27.46
N LEU A 158 -11.27 27.11 -27.54
CA LEU A 158 -11.89 26.36 -28.64
C LEU A 158 -13.43 26.38 -28.57
N ALA A 159 -13.99 26.39 -27.33
CA ALA A 159 -15.43 26.48 -27.12
C ALA A 159 -16.01 27.84 -27.49
N LEU A 160 -15.20 28.91 -27.41
CA LEU A 160 -15.59 30.28 -27.67
C LEU A 160 -15.10 30.79 -29.03
N ASP A 161 -14.32 29.98 -29.74
CA ASP A 161 -13.64 30.37 -30.99
C ASP A 161 -12.86 31.70 -30.82
N THR A 162 -12.15 31.80 -29.69
CA THR A 162 -11.42 32.99 -29.26
C THR A 162 -9.95 32.62 -29.04
N PRO A 163 -9.01 33.50 -29.43
CA PRO A 163 -7.59 33.23 -29.20
C PRO A 163 -7.29 32.94 -27.71
N LYS A 164 -6.35 32.02 -27.48
CA LYS A 164 -5.87 31.69 -26.14
C LYS A 164 -5.20 32.94 -25.52
N GLY A 165 -5.45 33.18 -24.23
CA GLY A 165 -4.75 34.22 -23.46
C GLY A 165 -3.24 33.97 -23.38
N GLU A 166 -2.45 35.02 -23.21
CA GLU A 166 -0.97 35.00 -23.25
C GLU A 166 -0.31 34.34 -22.06
N SER A 167 -1.03 34.17 -20.95
CA SER A 167 -0.47 33.60 -19.72
C SER A 167 -0.10 32.14 -19.88
N GLU A 168 1.03 31.71 -19.29
CA GLU A 168 1.43 30.29 -19.18
C GLU A 168 0.50 29.50 -18.26
N SER A 169 -0.04 30.16 -17.23
CA SER A 169 -1.02 29.51 -16.33
C SER A 169 -2.34 29.27 -17.05
N THR A 170 -2.78 28.03 -17.13
CA THR A 170 -4.06 27.65 -17.76
C THR A 170 -5.26 28.38 -17.15
N LEU A 171 -5.28 28.58 -15.83
CA LEU A 171 -6.33 29.34 -15.13
C LEU A 171 -6.38 30.78 -15.62
N VAL A 172 -5.25 31.48 -15.61
CA VAL A 172 -5.16 32.89 -16.00
C VAL A 172 -5.42 33.06 -17.48
N SER A 173 -4.84 32.19 -18.32
CA SER A 173 -5.06 32.18 -19.78
C SER A 173 -6.55 32.01 -20.12
N SER A 174 -7.25 31.05 -19.48
CA SER A 174 -8.68 30.84 -19.72
C SER A 174 -9.50 32.03 -19.26
N TRP A 175 -9.12 32.67 -18.15
CA TRP A 175 -9.76 33.91 -17.70
C TRP A 175 -9.55 35.08 -18.67
N GLN A 176 -8.34 35.28 -19.16
CA GLN A 176 -8.01 36.27 -20.20
C GLN A 176 -8.82 36.02 -21.47
N THR A 177 -8.94 34.77 -21.91
CA THR A 177 -9.77 34.40 -23.07
C THR A 177 -11.23 34.79 -22.86
N LEU A 178 -11.81 34.48 -21.66
CA LEU A 178 -13.19 34.87 -21.33
C LEU A 178 -13.41 36.38 -21.39
N LEU A 179 -12.45 37.17 -20.92
CA LEU A 179 -12.52 38.62 -20.94
C LEU A 179 -12.37 39.23 -22.35
N ALA A 180 -11.60 38.56 -23.23
CA ALA A 180 -11.37 38.97 -24.62
C ALA A 180 -12.45 38.48 -25.59
N THR A 181 -13.41 37.66 -25.10
CA THR A 181 -14.42 37.02 -25.95
C THR A 181 -15.44 38.02 -26.51
N ASP A 182 -15.61 38.01 -27.81
CA ASP A 182 -16.75 38.62 -28.48
C ASP A 182 -17.96 37.66 -28.42
N TRP A 183 -18.83 37.90 -27.47
CA TRP A 183 -19.98 37.04 -27.19
C TRP A 183 -20.95 36.88 -28.36
N ALA A 184 -21.00 37.85 -29.28
CA ALA A 184 -21.84 37.75 -30.50
C ALA A 184 -21.29 36.69 -31.46
N LYS A 185 -19.96 36.62 -31.60
CA LYS A 185 -19.30 35.61 -32.44
C LYS A 185 -19.23 34.25 -31.73
N ALA A 186 -19.08 34.24 -30.43
CA ALA A 186 -19.01 33.01 -29.60
C ALA A 186 -20.35 32.26 -29.55
N ALA A 187 -21.47 32.87 -29.91
CA ALA A 187 -22.78 32.24 -29.85
C ALA A 187 -22.89 30.96 -30.72
N ALA A 188 -22.34 30.96 -31.91
CA ALA A 188 -22.38 29.80 -32.81
C ALA A 188 -21.52 28.63 -32.29
N PRO A 189 -20.21 28.80 -31.94
CA PRO A 189 -19.43 27.74 -31.34
C PRO A 189 -20.01 27.25 -30.01
N LEU A 190 -20.55 28.12 -29.14
CA LEU A 190 -21.23 27.70 -27.93
C LEU A 190 -22.49 26.86 -28.18
N ALA A 191 -23.26 27.17 -29.19
CA ALA A 191 -24.41 26.36 -29.59
C ALA A 191 -23.97 24.95 -30.03
N VAL A 192 -22.86 24.86 -30.76
CA VAL A 192 -22.26 23.56 -31.14
C VAL A 192 -21.81 22.78 -29.88
N VAL A 193 -21.08 23.41 -28.97
CA VAL A 193 -20.67 22.80 -27.70
C VAL A 193 -21.88 22.29 -26.93
N ALA A 194 -22.90 23.15 -26.75
CA ALA A 194 -24.12 22.79 -26.01
C ALA A 194 -24.85 21.63 -26.72
N GLY A 195 -24.97 21.63 -28.02
CA GLY A 195 -25.54 20.56 -28.83
C GLY A 195 -24.81 19.23 -28.58
N VAL A 196 -23.48 19.24 -28.67
CA VAL A 196 -22.65 18.06 -28.39
C VAL A 196 -22.88 17.53 -26.95
N VAL A 197 -22.87 18.42 -25.95
CA VAL A 197 -23.09 18.06 -24.55
C VAL A 197 -24.49 17.45 -24.37
N VAL A 198 -25.53 18.07 -24.90
CA VAL A 198 -26.92 17.59 -24.81
C VAL A 198 -27.07 16.22 -25.47
N VAL A 199 -26.64 16.07 -26.73
CA VAL A 199 -26.71 14.79 -27.44
C VAL A 199 -25.95 13.71 -26.68
N HIS A 200 -24.76 14.03 -26.19
CA HIS A 200 -23.94 13.10 -25.40
C HIS A 200 -24.66 12.63 -24.14
N LEU A 201 -25.25 13.55 -23.36
CA LEU A 201 -25.98 13.24 -22.14
C LEU A 201 -27.23 12.41 -22.42
N VAL A 202 -28.01 12.77 -23.48
CA VAL A 202 -29.20 12.01 -23.88
C VAL A 202 -28.84 10.60 -24.29
N LEU A 203 -27.82 10.41 -25.11
CA LEU A 203 -27.39 9.08 -25.55
C LEU A 203 -26.88 8.26 -24.36
N GLN A 204 -26.12 8.84 -23.43
CA GLN A 204 -25.70 8.12 -22.21
C GLN A 204 -26.86 7.70 -21.32
N ARG A 205 -27.95 8.48 -21.30
CA ARG A 205 -29.12 8.17 -20.48
C ARG A 205 -30.02 7.11 -21.09
N PHE A 206 -30.23 7.16 -22.42
CA PHE A 206 -31.23 6.35 -23.11
C PHE A 206 -30.65 5.27 -24.02
N ALA A 207 -29.43 5.42 -24.50
CA ALA A 207 -28.79 4.53 -25.48
C ALA A 207 -27.32 4.22 -25.12
N LYS A 208 -27.10 3.64 -23.94
CA LYS A 208 -25.75 3.41 -23.35
C LYS A 208 -24.81 2.55 -24.20
N ALA A 209 -25.36 1.77 -25.14
CA ALA A 209 -24.58 0.94 -26.06
C ALA A 209 -24.00 1.72 -27.23
N LEU A 210 -24.51 2.94 -27.52
CA LEU A 210 -24.05 3.74 -28.65
C LEU A 210 -22.84 4.58 -28.31
N PRO A 211 -21.93 4.83 -29.27
CA PRO A 211 -20.74 5.67 -29.10
C PRO A 211 -21.13 7.17 -29.07
N ALA A 212 -21.62 7.61 -27.90
CA ALA A 212 -22.23 8.92 -27.71
C ALA A 212 -21.36 10.10 -28.24
N SER A 213 -20.04 10.05 -28.02
CA SER A 213 -19.10 11.10 -28.44
C SER A 213 -19.05 11.22 -29.99
N LEU A 214 -18.94 10.09 -30.70
CA LEU A 214 -18.89 10.10 -32.14
C LEU A 214 -20.21 10.60 -32.75
N ILE A 215 -21.34 10.08 -32.26
CA ILE A 215 -22.67 10.49 -32.77
C ILE A 215 -22.91 11.98 -32.49
N ALA A 216 -22.52 12.47 -31.31
CA ALA A 216 -22.66 13.88 -30.98
C ALA A 216 -21.84 14.79 -31.94
N ILE A 217 -20.58 14.40 -32.24
CA ILE A 217 -19.75 15.13 -33.17
C ILE A 217 -20.33 15.05 -34.60
N ALA A 218 -20.74 13.86 -35.05
CA ALA A 218 -21.30 13.70 -36.39
C ALA A 218 -22.57 14.59 -36.60
N LEU A 219 -23.48 14.55 -35.61
CA LEU A 219 -24.69 15.39 -35.64
C LEU A 219 -24.36 16.89 -35.60
N ALA A 220 -23.39 17.28 -34.74
CA ALA A 220 -22.94 18.66 -34.65
C ALA A 220 -22.26 19.13 -35.93
N THR A 221 -21.46 18.28 -36.58
CA THR A 221 -20.84 18.58 -37.87
C THR A 221 -21.89 18.75 -38.98
N ILE A 222 -22.83 17.81 -39.08
CA ILE A 222 -23.93 17.90 -40.06
C ILE A 222 -24.76 19.17 -39.81
N ALA A 223 -25.11 19.47 -38.57
CA ALA A 223 -25.86 20.66 -38.23
C ALA A 223 -25.10 21.95 -38.57
N ALA A 224 -23.80 22.00 -38.31
CA ALA A 224 -22.96 23.15 -38.62
C ALA A 224 -22.82 23.38 -40.12
N GLU A 225 -22.71 22.30 -40.93
CA GLU A 225 -22.68 22.40 -42.41
C GLU A 225 -24.02 22.83 -42.97
N LEU A 226 -25.12 22.20 -42.56
CA LEU A 226 -26.45 22.54 -43.07
C LEU A 226 -26.91 23.95 -42.70
N ALA A 227 -26.54 24.41 -41.50
CA ALA A 227 -26.86 25.77 -41.04
C ALA A 227 -25.84 26.83 -41.48
N GLY A 228 -24.76 26.45 -42.16
CA GLY A 228 -23.69 27.37 -42.56
C GLY A 228 -23.05 28.13 -41.40
N LEU A 229 -22.89 27.47 -40.26
CA LEU A 229 -22.39 28.13 -39.06
C LEU A 229 -20.94 28.61 -39.23
N PRO A 230 -20.63 29.85 -38.81
CA PRO A 230 -19.27 30.40 -38.85
C PRO A 230 -18.44 29.86 -37.68
N VAL A 231 -17.95 28.62 -37.80
CA VAL A 231 -17.14 27.93 -36.77
C VAL A 231 -15.83 27.46 -37.37
N LEU A 232 -14.75 27.51 -36.60
CA LEU A 232 -13.46 26.93 -37.00
C LEU A 232 -13.57 25.40 -37.10
N ARG A 233 -12.96 24.83 -38.14
CA ARG A 233 -12.92 23.40 -38.42
C ARG A 233 -11.52 22.84 -38.17
N ILE A 234 -11.39 21.51 -38.10
CA ILE A 234 -10.10 20.81 -37.97
C ILE A 234 -9.16 21.19 -39.12
N GLY A 235 -9.71 21.37 -40.34
CA GLY A 235 -8.92 21.60 -41.51
C GLY A 235 -8.37 20.33 -42.15
N GLU A 236 -7.50 20.48 -43.14
CA GLU A 236 -6.99 19.35 -43.92
C GLU A 236 -6.17 18.38 -43.05
N LEU A 237 -6.51 17.11 -43.16
CA LEU A 237 -5.75 16.00 -42.54
C LEU A 237 -4.82 15.39 -43.61
N PRO A 238 -3.66 14.85 -43.19
CA PRO A 238 -2.79 14.15 -44.14
C PRO A 238 -3.52 12.96 -44.75
N ALA A 239 -3.38 12.81 -46.09
CA ALA A 239 -3.99 11.71 -46.82
C ALA A 239 -3.30 10.35 -46.60
N SER A 240 -2.22 10.32 -45.85
CA SER A 240 -1.44 9.10 -45.50
C SER A 240 -0.69 9.28 -44.20
N LEU A 241 -0.27 8.16 -43.65
CA LEU A 241 0.66 8.18 -42.50
C LEU A 241 1.99 8.82 -42.95
N PRO A 242 2.59 9.73 -42.16
CA PRO A 242 3.90 10.28 -42.47
C PRO A 242 4.95 9.17 -42.50
N ALA A 243 6.01 9.35 -43.27
CA ALA A 243 7.16 8.46 -43.21
C ALA A 243 7.94 8.69 -41.89
N PRO A 244 8.51 7.63 -41.29
CA PRO A 244 9.34 7.81 -40.10
C PRO A 244 10.59 8.64 -40.45
N THR A 245 10.85 9.64 -39.63
CA THR A 245 12.00 10.54 -39.79
C THR A 245 12.68 10.72 -38.43
N VAL A 246 13.99 10.88 -38.43
CA VAL A 246 14.73 11.26 -37.24
C VAL A 246 14.61 12.75 -37.07
N PRO A 247 14.04 13.26 -35.95
CA PRO A 247 13.93 14.71 -35.76
C PRO A 247 15.32 15.32 -35.57
N ASP A 248 15.43 16.61 -35.90
CA ASP A 248 16.64 17.38 -35.67
C ASP A 248 17.03 17.34 -34.20
N TRP A 249 18.27 17.04 -33.94
CA TRP A 249 18.79 16.97 -32.58
C TRP A 249 20.15 17.69 -32.45
N SER A 250 20.37 18.27 -31.28
CA SER A 250 21.68 18.79 -30.88
C SER A 250 21.88 18.50 -29.41
N TRP A 251 23.12 18.46 -28.97
CA TRP A 251 23.40 18.22 -27.54
C TRP A 251 22.78 19.30 -26.65
N GLN A 252 22.79 20.55 -27.11
CA GLN A 252 22.13 21.66 -26.41
C GLN A 252 20.62 21.47 -26.31
N LEU A 253 19.96 21.01 -27.36
CA LEU A 253 18.52 20.77 -27.37
C LEU A 253 18.15 19.59 -26.47
N ILE A 254 18.94 18.52 -26.46
CA ILE A 254 18.76 17.38 -25.54
C ILE A 254 18.83 17.86 -24.09
N THR A 255 19.82 18.67 -23.73
CA THR A 255 19.95 19.18 -22.34
C THR A 255 18.77 20.08 -21.96
N GLN A 256 18.28 20.92 -22.87
CA GLN A 256 17.09 21.76 -22.64
C GLN A 256 15.81 20.94 -22.47
N LEU A 257 15.65 19.89 -23.25
CA LEU A 257 14.45 19.03 -23.20
C LEU A 257 14.52 17.95 -22.11
N THR A 258 15.65 17.76 -21.41
CA THR A 258 15.78 16.71 -20.39
C THR A 258 14.75 16.84 -19.27
N GLY A 259 14.52 18.05 -18.74
CA GLY A 259 13.48 18.29 -17.73
C GLY A 259 12.07 17.91 -18.22
N PRO A 260 11.61 18.50 -19.34
CA PRO A 260 10.36 18.09 -19.97
C PRO A 260 10.27 16.59 -20.30
N ALA A 261 11.37 15.96 -20.75
CA ALA A 261 11.38 14.53 -21.07
C ALA A 261 11.20 13.64 -19.83
N VAL A 262 11.83 14.01 -18.72
CA VAL A 262 11.60 13.33 -17.44
C VAL A 262 10.14 13.44 -17.01
N ALA A 263 9.55 14.61 -17.20
CA ALA A 263 8.16 14.87 -16.91
C ALA A 263 7.21 13.99 -17.70
N VAL A 264 7.38 13.98 -19.03
CA VAL A 264 6.61 13.16 -19.95
C VAL A 264 6.80 11.67 -19.64
N ALA A 265 8.05 11.23 -19.37
CA ALA A 265 8.34 9.84 -19.04
C ALA A 265 7.67 9.40 -17.71
N ALA A 266 7.74 10.23 -16.67
CA ALA A 266 7.10 9.96 -15.40
C ALA A 266 5.56 9.85 -15.55
N LEU A 267 4.97 10.78 -16.30
CA LEU A 267 3.53 10.77 -16.60
C LEU A 267 3.15 9.54 -17.41
N ALA A 268 3.89 9.23 -18.48
CA ALA A 268 3.65 8.06 -19.31
C ALA A 268 3.71 6.77 -18.51
N ALA A 269 4.70 6.63 -17.62
CA ALA A 269 4.83 5.48 -16.73
C ALA A 269 3.64 5.39 -15.76
N LEU A 270 3.32 6.47 -15.05
CA LEU A 270 2.22 6.53 -14.09
C LEU A 270 0.87 6.18 -14.71
N GLU A 271 0.50 6.90 -15.77
CA GLU A 271 -0.80 6.76 -16.41
C GLU A 271 -0.97 5.37 -17.04
N SER A 272 0.09 4.84 -17.68
CA SER A 272 0.05 3.51 -18.28
C SER A 272 -0.08 2.40 -17.22
N LEU A 273 0.65 2.47 -16.11
CA LEU A 273 0.55 1.47 -15.06
C LEU A 273 -0.76 1.56 -14.29
N LEU A 274 -1.32 2.76 -14.09
CA LEU A 274 -2.65 2.93 -13.53
C LEU A 274 -3.73 2.37 -14.46
N SER A 275 -3.63 2.65 -15.77
CA SER A 275 -4.53 2.10 -16.77
C SER A 275 -4.50 0.58 -16.81
N ALA A 276 -3.31 -0.01 -16.72
CA ALA A 276 -3.11 -1.45 -16.67
C ALA A 276 -3.75 -2.10 -15.42
N ARG A 277 -3.63 -1.47 -14.24
CA ARG A 277 -4.32 -1.94 -13.03
C ARG A 277 -5.83 -1.89 -13.13
N VAL A 278 -6.36 -0.82 -13.72
CA VAL A 278 -7.79 -0.71 -13.99
C VAL A 278 -8.24 -1.83 -14.93
N ALA A 279 -7.44 -2.15 -15.96
CA ALA A 279 -7.69 -3.25 -16.87
C ALA A 279 -7.74 -4.60 -16.15
N ASP A 280 -6.75 -4.87 -15.30
CA ASP A 280 -6.67 -6.10 -14.49
C ASP A 280 -7.89 -6.25 -13.55
N GLY A 281 -8.41 -5.13 -13.04
CA GLY A 281 -9.63 -5.12 -12.22
C GLY A 281 -10.92 -5.45 -12.98
N PHE A 282 -10.98 -5.16 -14.29
CA PHE A 282 -12.15 -5.49 -15.13
C PHE A 282 -12.16 -6.94 -15.64
N ALA A 283 -11.01 -7.59 -15.67
CA ALA A 283 -10.85 -8.93 -16.22
C ALA A 283 -9.91 -9.78 -15.35
N PRO A 284 -10.32 -10.10 -14.12
CA PRO A 284 -9.48 -10.83 -13.16
C PRO A 284 -9.13 -12.27 -13.61
N GLU A 285 -9.86 -12.79 -14.61
CA GLU A 285 -9.61 -14.10 -15.22
C GLU A 285 -8.42 -14.11 -16.18
N ILE A 286 -7.88 -12.95 -16.56
CA ILE A 286 -6.73 -12.84 -17.45
C ILE A 286 -5.45 -12.73 -16.62
N THR A 287 -4.33 -13.16 -17.21
CA THR A 287 -3.01 -12.98 -16.62
C THR A 287 -2.77 -11.50 -16.29
N ARG A 288 -2.42 -11.21 -15.04
CA ARG A 288 -2.12 -9.85 -14.59
C ARG A 288 -1.03 -9.21 -15.41
N THR A 289 -1.14 -7.92 -15.60
CA THR A 289 -0.16 -7.12 -16.32
C THR A 289 1.22 -7.24 -15.70
N ASN A 290 2.25 -7.45 -16.54
CA ASN A 290 3.63 -7.30 -16.12
C ASN A 290 4.01 -5.81 -16.20
N PRO A 291 4.23 -5.12 -15.07
CA PRO A 291 4.43 -3.67 -15.07
C PRO A 291 5.73 -3.23 -15.75
N ASP A 292 6.83 -3.96 -15.59
CA ASP A 292 8.11 -3.62 -16.25
C ASP A 292 7.99 -3.77 -17.77
N ARG A 293 7.32 -4.83 -18.23
CA ARG A 293 7.07 -5.04 -19.66
C ARG A 293 6.07 -4.00 -20.22
N GLU A 294 5.10 -3.58 -19.42
CA GLU A 294 4.19 -2.51 -19.83
C GLU A 294 4.96 -1.22 -20.09
N LEU A 295 5.84 -0.82 -19.18
CA LEU A 295 6.73 0.32 -19.39
C LEU A 295 7.62 0.15 -20.62
N PHE A 296 8.16 -1.04 -20.86
CA PHE A 296 8.98 -1.30 -22.04
C PHE A 296 8.20 -1.05 -23.34
N GLY A 297 6.97 -1.58 -23.44
CA GLY A 297 6.11 -1.36 -24.60
C GLY A 297 5.71 0.11 -24.77
N GLN A 298 5.42 0.81 -23.68
CA GLN A 298 5.08 2.24 -23.71
C GLN A 298 6.29 3.10 -24.10
N GLY A 299 7.49 2.75 -23.63
CA GLY A 299 8.73 3.42 -24.05
C GLY A 299 9.01 3.27 -25.54
N LEU A 300 8.86 2.05 -26.08
CA LEU A 300 8.98 1.80 -27.52
C LEU A 300 7.89 2.53 -28.32
N ALA A 301 6.67 2.60 -27.79
CA ALA A 301 5.56 3.32 -28.40
C ALA A 301 5.84 4.83 -28.53
N ASN A 302 6.44 5.42 -27.49
CA ASN A 302 6.83 6.83 -27.49
C ASN A 302 7.98 7.11 -28.47
N ILE A 303 8.99 6.22 -28.52
CA ILE A 303 10.07 6.33 -29.50
C ILE A 303 9.49 6.25 -30.93
N ALA A 304 8.62 5.26 -31.19
CA ALA A 304 7.99 5.10 -32.49
C ALA A 304 7.15 6.33 -32.85
N SER A 305 6.31 6.85 -31.94
CA SER A 305 5.51 8.05 -32.17
C SER A 305 6.38 9.25 -32.53
N GLY A 306 7.48 9.46 -31.79
CA GLY A 306 8.42 10.54 -32.09
C GLY A 306 9.12 10.39 -33.46
N LEU A 307 9.43 9.15 -33.88
CA LEU A 307 9.97 8.92 -35.25
C LEU A 307 8.97 9.23 -36.38
N PHE A 308 7.68 9.15 -36.10
CA PHE A 308 6.63 9.56 -37.03
C PHE A 308 6.27 11.05 -36.93
N GLY A 309 7.00 11.81 -36.13
CA GLY A 309 6.82 13.26 -36.03
C GLY A 309 5.75 13.71 -35.03
N ASP A 310 5.31 12.82 -34.14
CA ASP A 310 4.08 12.98 -33.37
C ASP A 310 4.27 13.11 -31.85
N LEU A 311 3.13 13.07 -31.13
CA LEU A 311 3.01 13.26 -29.69
C LEU A 311 3.50 12.06 -28.89
N PRO A 312 4.01 12.25 -27.68
CA PRO A 312 4.12 11.15 -26.71
C PRO A 312 2.75 10.60 -26.33
N ALA A 313 2.72 9.30 -26.05
CA ALA A 313 1.52 8.52 -25.76
C ALA A 313 1.60 7.83 -24.39
N THR A 314 0.44 7.48 -23.86
CA THR A 314 0.29 6.68 -22.62
C THR A 314 -0.82 5.66 -22.77
N GLY A 315 -0.93 4.75 -21.79
CA GLY A 315 -2.08 3.89 -21.66
C GLY A 315 -3.32 4.68 -21.24
N ALA A 316 -4.37 4.62 -22.05
CA ALA A 316 -5.58 5.43 -21.87
C ALA A 316 -6.62 4.67 -21.04
N ILE A 317 -6.83 5.05 -19.77
CA ILE A 317 -7.78 4.40 -18.83
C ILE A 317 -9.18 4.27 -19.44
N ALA A 318 -9.70 5.35 -20.03
CA ALA A 318 -11.06 5.38 -20.57
C ALA A 318 -11.24 4.40 -21.74
N ARG A 319 -10.27 4.35 -22.67
CA ARG A 319 -10.28 3.44 -23.82
C ARG A 319 -10.11 1.99 -23.38
N THR A 320 -9.20 1.73 -22.45
CA THR A 320 -8.94 0.43 -21.84
C THR A 320 -10.18 -0.12 -21.12
N ALA A 321 -10.89 0.75 -20.38
CA ALA A 321 -12.15 0.38 -19.75
C ALA A 321 -13.25 0.04 -20.74
N VAL A 322 -13.34 0.73 -21.88
CA VAL A 322 -14.28 0.41 -22.97
C VAL A 322 -13.93 -0.95 -23.56
N ASN A 323 -12.66 -1.19 -23.89
CA ASN A 323 -12.17 -2.48 -24.40
C ASN A 323 -12.59 -3.64 -23.48
N ALA A 324 -12.29 -3.54 -22.20
CA ALA A 324 -12.62 -4.57 -21.21
C ALA A 324 -14.14 -4.81 -21.08
N ARG A 325 -14.95 -3.75 -21.08
CA ARG A 325 -16.43 -3.83 -20.95
C ARG A 325 -17.11 -4.42 -22.17
N VAL A 326 -16.61 -4.18 -23.37
CA VAL A 326 -17.15 -4.74 -24.62
C VAL A 326 -16.77 -6.21 -24.78
N GLY A 327 -15.83 -6.70 -23.99
CA GLY A 327 -15.44 -8.10 -23.95
C GLY A 327 -14.09 -8.40 -24.60
N GLY A 328 -13.28 -7.39 -24.90
CA GLY A 328 -11.88 -7.58 -25.28
C GLY A 328 -11.12 -8.32 -24.16
N ARG A 329 -10.31 -9.29 -24.54
CA ARG A 329 -9.51 -10.12 -23.61
C ARG A 329 -8.11 -10.36 -24.12
N THR A 330 -7.82 -9.93 -25.34
CA THR A 330 -6.53 -10.11 -25.97
C THR A 330 -6.03 -8.81 -26.59
N ARG A 331 -4.79 -8.80 -27.01
CA ARG A 331 -4.14 -7.67 -27.69
C ARG A 331 -4.76 -7.34 -29.05
N VAL A 332 -5.54 -8.27 -29.64
CA VAL A 332 -6.19 -8.10 -30.95
C VAL A 332 -7.09 -6.87 -30.94
N ALA A 333 -7.88 -6.64 -29.89
CA ALA A 333 -8.75 -5.48 -29.82
C ALA A 333 -7.98 -4.15 -29.91
N ALA A 334 -6.80 -4.05 -29.26
CA ALA A 334 -5.97 -2.85 -29.32
C ALA A 334 -5.31 -2.68 -30.72
N VAL A 335 -4.93 -3.78 -31.38
CA VAL A 335 -4.43 -3.74 -32.74
C VAL A 335 -5.55 -3.31 -33.71
N VAL A 336 -6.74 -3.90 -33.59
CA VAL A 336 -7.91 -3.54 -34.41
C VAL A 336 -8.29 -2.07 -34.22
N HIS A 337 -8.25 -1.55 -33.00
CA HIS A 337 -8.43 -0.13 -32.70
C HIS A 337 -7.48 0.75 -33.55
N ALA A 338 -6.19 0.43 -33.59
CA ALA A 338 -5.22 1.18 -34.40
C ALA A 338 -5.52 1.07 -35.89
N LEU A 339 -5.88 -0.12 -36.37
CA LEU A 339 -6.25 -0.32 -37.79
C LEU A 339 -7.52 0.44 -38.18
N VAL A 340 -8.52 0.53 -37.30
CA VAL A 340 -9.72 1.37 -37.54
C VAL A 340 -9.32 2.83 -37.75
N LEU A 341 -8.40 3.36 -36.95
CA LEU A 341 -7.91 4.73 -37.09
C LEU A 341 -7.08 4.91 -38.37
N VAL A 342 -6.35 3.90 -38.83
CA VAL A 342 -5.70 3.90 -40.15
C VAL A 342 -6.74 4.05 -41.26
N VAL A 343 -7.82 3.26 -41.23
CA VAL A 343 -8.93 3.38 -42.21
C VAL A 343 -9.53 4.79 -42.18
N VAL A 344 -9.67 5.40 -40.99
CA VAL A 344 -10.15 6.78 -40.88
C VAL A 344 -9.22 7.78 -41.61
N ILE A 345 -7.89 7.64 -41.43
CA ILE A 345 -6.91 8.51 -42.12
C ILE A 345 -7.05 8.41 -43.64
N TYR A 346 -7.07 7.18 -44.16
CA TYR A 346 -7.03 6.96 -45.61
C TYR A 346 -8.39 7.15 -46.32
N ALA A 347 -9.50 6.82 -45.63
CA ALA A 347 -10.81 6.79 -46.27
C ALA A 347 -11.74 7.93 -45.84
N LEU A 348 -11.63 8.43 -44.59
CA LEU A 348 -12.55 9.41 -44.03
C LEU A 348 -11.93 10.78 -43.77
N GLY A 349 -10.67 11.02 -44.14
CA GLY A 349 -9.96 12.29 -43.95
C GLY A 349 -10.78 13.51 -44.35
N PRO A 350 -11.38 13.56 -45.55
CA PRO A 350 -12.21 14.69 -46.00
C PRO A 350 -13.45 14.94 -45.12
N VAL A 351 -14.05 13.89 -44.58
CA VAL A 351 -15.21 14.03 -43.67
C VAL A 351 -14.79 14.54 -42.31
N VAL A 352 -13.66 14.02 -41.80
CA VAL A 352 -13.12 14.42 -40.49
C VAL A 352 -12.63 15.87 -40.51
N SER A 353 -12.14 16.37 -41.63
CA SER A 353 -11.70 17.78 -41.80
C SER A 353 -12.82 18.81 -41.59
N LEU A 354 -14.07 18.42 -41.77
CA LEU A 354 -15.26 19.28 -41.58
C LEU A 354 -15.67 19.43 -40.12
N ILE A 355 -15.13 18.61 -39.21
CA ILE A 355 -15.52 18.63 -37.77
C ILE A 355 -15.19 19.99 -37.17
N PRO A 356 -16.16 20.69 -36.54
CA PRO A 356 -15.92 21.93 -35.83
C PRO A 356 -14.99 21.71 -34.60
N LEU A 357 -14.04 22.61 -34.39
CA LEU A 357 -13.16 22.58 -33.21
C LEU A 357 -13.96 22.69 -31.90
N SER A 358 -15.04 23.49 -31.92
CA SER A 358 -15.99 23.60 -30.83
C SER A 358 -16.72 22.28 -30.51
N ALA A 359 -16.95 21.42 -31.52
CA ALA A 359 -17.52 20.09 -31.28
C ALA A 359 -16.52 19.17 -30.53
N LEU A 360 -15.23 19.24 -30.88
CA LEU A 360 -14.18 18.54 -30.13
C LEU A 360 -14.06 19.08 -28.68
N ALA A 361 -14.12 20.41 -28.52
CA ALA A 361 -14.13 21.01 -27.18
C ALA A 361 -15.29 20.49 -26.33
N GLY A 362 -16.49 20.34 -26.88
CA GLY A 362 -17.64 19.76 -26.20
C GLY A 362 -17.38 18.32 -25.71
N VAL A 363 -16.77 17.48 -26.52
CA VAL A 363 -16.41 16.10 -26.16
C VAL A 363 -15.31 16.09 -25.09
N LEU A 364 -14.31 16.96 -25.19
CA LEU A 364 -13.24 17.04 -24.18
C LEU A 364 -13.74 17.58 -22.84
N ILE A 365 -14.67 18.53 -22.83
CA ILE A 365 -15.37 18.99 -21.61
C ILE A 365 -16.13 17.83 -20.97
N MET A 366 -16.84 17.01 -21.73
CA MET A 366 -17.53 15.82 -21.22
C MET A 366 -16.56 14.77 -20.67
N THR A 367 -15.39 14.64 -21.27
CA THR A 367 -14.32 13.76 -20.80
C THR A 367 -13.73 14.28 -19.50
N ALA A 368 -13.44 15.55 -19.41
CA ALA A 368 -12.97 16.24 -18.20
C ALA A 368 -13.98 16.09 -17.05
N ALA A 369 -15.26 16.28 -17.33
CA ALA A 369 -16.34 16.11 -16.34
C ALA A 369 -16.42 14.67 -15.78
N ARG A 370 -16.05 13.64 -16.55
CA ARG A 370 -15.96 12.25 -16.08
C ARG A 370 -14.73 12.00 -15.20
N MET A 371 -13.64 12.71 -15.44
CA MET A 371 -12.44 12.65 -14.58
C MET A 371 -12.70 13.29 -13.22
N ILE A 372 -13.57 14.30 -13.16
CA ILE A 372 -14.02 14.97 -11.94
C ILE A 372 -15.05 14.10 -11.22
N ASN A 373 -14.58 13.07 -10.50
CA ASN A 373 -15.46 12.12 -9.83
C ASN A 373 -15.83 12.58 -8.40
N LEU A 374 -16.91 13.36 -8.29
CA LEU A 374 -17.37 13.90 -7.00
C LEU A 374 -17.73 12.81 -5.95
N ARG A 375 -18.18 11.62 -6.38
CA ARG A 375 -18.47 10.53 -5.44
C ARG A 375 -17.19 10.01 -4.79
N LEU A 376 -16.13 9.92 -5.56
CA LEU A 376 -14.82 9.47 -5.11
C LEU A 376 -14.17 10.53 -4.21
N ALA A 377 -14.22 11.80 -4.61
CA ALA A 377 -13.78 12.91 -3.78
C ALA A 377 -14.49 12.92 -2.41
N ARG A 378 -15.82 12.69 -2.39
CA ARG A 378 -16.58 12.55 -1.14
C ARG A 378 -16.16 11.34 -0.30
N ARG A 379 -15.79 10.22 -0.92
CA ARG A 379 -15.24 9.05 -0.19
C ARG A 379 -13.92 9.42 0.50
N ILE A 380 -12.98 10.06 -0.23
CA ILE A 380 -11.70 10.52 0.36
C ILE A 380 -11.95 11.53 1.47
N TRP A 381 -12.95 12.41 1.31
CA TRP A 381 -13.31 13.37 2.35
C TRP A 381 -13.78 12.72 3.65
N ASN A 382 -14.33 11.51 3.58
CA ASN A 382 -14.79 10.72 4.72
C ASN A 382 -13.73 9.77 5.30
N THR A 383 -12.50 9.77 4.76
CA THR A 383 -11.35 9.02 5.28
C THR A 383 -10.57 9.84 6.32
N THR A 384 -9.28 9.57 6.46
CA THR A 384 -8.41 10.23 7.44
C THR A 384 -8.14 11.69 7.08
N GLY A 385 -7.78 12.51 8.08
CA GLY A 385 -7.32 13.89 7.84
C GLY A 385 -6.11 13.97 6.91
N SER A 386 -5.20 12.99 7.01
CA SER A 386 -4.03 12.87 6.15
C SER A 386 -4.39 12.69 4.68
N ASP A 387 -5.38 11.84 4.39
CA ASP A 387 -5.85 11.59 3.02
C ASP A 387 -6.49 12.84 2.40
N ARG A 388 -7.30 13.56 3.20
CA ARG A 388 -7.92 14.83 2.76
C ARG A 388 -6.88 15.88 2.40
N ILE A 389 -5.90 16.09 3.29
CA ILE A 389 -4.83 17.06 3.06
C ILE A 389 -4.02 16.69 1.82
N THR A 390 -3.66 15.42 1.67
CA THR A 390 -2.93 14.92 0.51
C THR A 390 -3.72 15.13 -0.78
N PHE A 391 -5.01 14.76 -0.80
CA PHE A 391 -5.89 14.95 -1.96
C PHE A 391 -5.99 16.43 -2.37
N VAL A 392 -6.32 17.32 -1.40
CA VAL A 392 -6.49 18.76 -1.68
C VAL A 392 -5.17 19.41 -2.10
N ALA A 393 -4.07 19.07 -1.42
CA ALA A 393 -2.76 19.60 -1.76
C ALA A 393 -2.34 19.18 -3.18
N THR A 394 -2.50 17.89 -3.53
CA THR A 394 -2.18 17.40 -4.88
C THR A 394 -3.07 18.06 -5.92
N LEU A 395 -4.39 18.13 -5.68
CA LEU A 395 -5.33 18.82 -6.56
C LEU A 395 -4.95 20.29 -6.79
N ALA A 396 -4.74 21.03 -5.71
CA ALA A 396 -4.41 22.46 -5.79
C ALA A 396 -3.08 22.68 -6.55
N THR A 397 -2.06 21.89 -6.22
CA THR A 397 -0.75 21.97 -6.88
C THR A 397 -0.86 21.62 -8.38
N THR A 398 -1.67 20.61 -8.74
CA THR A 398 -1.91 20.25 -10.15
C THR A 398 -2.50 21.41 -10.93
N VAL A 399 -3.46 22.11 -10.34
CA VAL A 399 -4.20 23.19 -11.05
C VAL A 399 -3.41 24.51 -11.08
N VAL A 400 -2.64 24.81 -10.03
CA VAL A 400 -1.97 26.12 -9.85
C VAL A 400 -0.53 26.12 -10.38
N LEU A 401 0.20 25.02 -10.16
CA LEU A 401 1.60 24.91 -10.57
C LEU A 401 1.71 24.02 -11.82
N ASP A 402 2.21 22.83 -11.62
CA ASP A 402 2.40 21.84 -12.69
C ASP A 402 2.20 20.41 -12.17
N LEU A 403 2.05 19.52 -13.14
CA LEU A 403 1.71 18.12 -12.91
C LEU A 403 2.77 17.33 -12.15
N ILE A 404 4.05 17.58 -12.42
CA ILE A 404 5.19 16.84 -11.83
C ILE A 404 5.35 17.25 -10.39
N THR A 405 5.39 18.54 -10.15
CA THR A 405 5.45 19.13 -8.81
C THR A 405 4.27 18.65 -7.96
N ALA A 406 3.08 18.51 -8.54
CA ALA A 406 1.90 18.01 -7.84
C ALA A 406 2.07 16.56 -7.38
N VAL A 407 2.58 15.66 -8.24
CA VAL A 407 2.80 14.26 -7.87
C VAL A 407 3.92 14.14 -6.85
N LEU A 408 5.04 14.82 -7.05
CA LEU A 408 6.18 14.78 -6.13
C LEU A 408 5.79 15.31 -4.74
N LEU A 409 5.13 16.49 -4.70
CA LEU A 409 4.66 17.07 -3.45
C LEU A 409 3.60 16.19 -2.77
N GLY A 410 2.66 15.65 -3.56
CA GLY A 410 1.62 14.76 -3.05
C GLY A 410 2.19 13.49 -2.42
N VAL A 411 3.15 12.84 -3.08
CA VAL A 411 3.83 11.64 -2.57
C VAL A 411 4.66 11.99 -1.33
N ALA A 412 5.45 13.06 -1.37
CA ALA A 412 6.24 13.51 -0.23
C ALA A 412 5.35 13.83 0.98
N LEU A 413 4.26 14.59 0.77
CA LEU A 413 3.30 14.92 1.81
C LEU A 413 2.63 13.67 2.38
N ALA A 414 2.17 12.75 1.52
CA ALA A 414 1.56 11.50 1.96
C ALA A 414 2.55 10.65 2.77
N ALA A 415 3.82 10.56 2.36
CA ALA A 415 4.85 9.84 3.09
C ALA A 415 5.06 10.46 4.49
N VAL A 416 5.21 11.78 4.59
CA VAL A 416 5.37 12.48 5.88
C VAL A 416 4.16 12.27 6.78
N LEU A 417 2.94 12.41 6.25
CA LEU A 417 1.72 12.23 7.02
C LEU A 417 1.52 10.77 7.45
N SER A 418 1.90 9.79 6.61
CA SER A 418 1.86 8.36 6.95
C SER A 418 2.87 8.02 8.05
N LEU A 419 4.11 8.53 7.95
CA LEU A 419 5.11 8.36 8.99
C LEU A 419 4.65 8.99 10.33
N ARG A 420 4.07 10.20 10.28
CA ARG A 420 3.52 10.86 11.45
C ARG A 420 2.36 10.05 12.06
N HIS A 421 1.50 9.47 11.22
CA HIS A 421 0.40 8.63 11.69
C HIS A 421 0.93 7.34 12.34
N MET A 422 1.92 6.68 11.73
CA MET A 422 2.58 5.50 12.32
C MET A 422 3.20 5.85 13.67
N ALA A 423 3.90 6.97 13.78
CA ALA A 423 4.47 7.45 15.03
C ALA A 423 3.39 7.69 16.11
N SER A 424 2.25 8.27 15.74
CA SER A 424 1.16 8.55 16.69
C SER A 424 0.43 7.28 17.18
N THR A 425 0.57 6.14 16.51
CA THR A 425 -0.09 4.87 16.89
C THR A 425 0.80 3.97 17.75
N THR A 426 2.09 4.26 17.86
CA THR A 426 2.97 3.52 18.77
C THR A 426 2.60 3.82 20.21
N SER A 427 2.40 2.79 21.00
CA SER A 427 2.10 2.94 22.42
C SER A 427 3.10 2.17 23.28
N VAL A 428 3.60 2.83 24.31
CA VAL A 428 4.39 2.23 25.38
C VAL A 428 3.50 2.19 26.61
N ARG A 429 3.21 0.99 27.10
CA ARG A 429 2.32 0.81 28.26
C ARG A 429 2.97 -0.06 29.31
N ARG A 430 2.84 0.32 30.58
CA ARG A 430 3.13 -0.58 31.69
C ARG A 430 2.12 -1.72 31.66
N GLU A 431 2.61 -2.94 31.64
CA GLU A 431 1.81 -4.16 31.67
C GLU A 431 1.82 -4.71 33.10
N TYR A 432 0.66 -4.79 33.69
CA TYR A 432 0.50 -5.43 34.99
C TYR A 432 0.26 -6.91 34.71
N LEU A 433 1.29 -7.73 34.94
CA LEU A 433 1.13 -9.16 34.84
C LEU A 433 0.31 -9.62 36.07
N PRO A 434 -0.82 -10.33 35.91
CA PRO A 434 -1.52 -10.89 37.06
C PRO A 434 -0.59 -11.86 37.77
N ALA A 435 -0.70 -11.92 39.10
CA ALA A 435 0.10 -12.83 39.93
C ALA A 435 -0.15 -14.32 39.61
N SER A 436 -1.21 -14.61 38.85
CA SER A 436 -1.46 -15.91 38.21
C SER A 436 -2.27 -15.71 36.95
N THR A 437 -1.77 -16.15 35.79
CA THR A 437 -2.59 -16.27 34.57
C THR A 437 -3.35 -17.60 34.60
N PRO A 438 -4.60 -17.64 34.07
CA PRO A 438 -5.35 -18.91 33.96
C PRO A 438 -4.61 -19.99 33.15
N GLU A 439 -3.63 -19.59 32.35
CA GLU A 439 -2.82 -20.48 31.50
C GLU A 439 -1.52 -20.94 32.13
N GLY A 440 -1.21 -20.55 33.36
CA GLY A 440 -0.02 -21.04 34.12
C GLY A 440 1.34 -20.71 33.53
N LEU A 441 1.39 -19.83 32.54
CA LEU A 441 2.53 -19.65 31.64
C LEU A 441 3.53 -18.59 32.12
N VAL A 442 3.16 -17.66 33.01
CA VAL A 442 4.06 -16.57 33.40
C VAL A 442 3.77 -16.07 34.83
N ASP A 443 4.53 -16.52 35.78
CA ASP A 443 4.48 -16.01 37.15
C ASP A 443 5.88 -15.56 37.60
N PHE A 444 5.97 -14.42 38.27
CA PHE A 444 7.17 -14.09 39.05
C PHE A 444 7.33 -15.08 40.21
N PRO A 445 8.57 -15.47 40.57
CA PRO A 445 8.81 -16.47 41.61
C PRO A 445 8.21 -16.10 42.98
N THR A 446 8.13 -14.79 43.27
CA THR A 446 7.58 -14.29 44.55
C THR A 446 6.76 -13.02 44.31
N HIS A 447 5.81 -12.71 45.21
CA HIS A 447 5.05 -11.45 45.16
C HIS A 447 5.97 -10.23 45.31
N GLU A 448 7.01 -10.34 46.13
CA GLU A 448 8.02 -9.32 46.31
C GLU A 448 8.78 -9.01 45.01
N MET A 449 9.11 -10.03 44.22
CA MET A 449 9.76 -9.86 42.91
C MET A 449 8.84 -9.16 41.90
N HIS A 450 7.54 -9.42 41.96
CA HIS A 450 6.55 -8.74 41.14
C HIS A 450 6.50 -7.24 41.44
N GLU A 451 6.71 -6.80 42.68
CA GLU A 451 6.75 -5.39 43.03
C GLU A 451 8.07 -4.69 42.64
N ARG A 452 9.18 -5.45 42.59
CA ARG A 452 10.52 -4.96 42.24
C ARG A 452 10.77 -4.82 40.73
N VAL A 453 9.93 -5.43 39.89
CA VAL A 453 10.10 -5.45 38.43
C VAL A 453 8.92 -4.80 37.71
N ALA A 454 9.21 -3.82 36.86
CA ALA A 454 8.22 -3.22 35.96
C ALA A 454 8.31 -3.85 34.57
N VAL A 455 7.16 -4.21 34.02
CA VAL A 455 7.07 -4.73 32.64
C VAL A 455 6.43 -3.69 31.76
N TYR A 456 7.10 -3.35 30.65
CA TYR A 456 6.60 -2.43 29.65
C TYR A 456 6.42 -3.14 28.31
N ARG A 457 5.30 -2.91 27.67
CA ARG A 457 5.03 -3.42 26.33
C ARG A 457 5.05 -2.28 25.32
N ILE A 458 5.76 -2.52 24.22
CA ILE A 458 5.78 -1.64 23.05
C ILE A 458 4.91 -2.26 21.98
N ASP A 459 3.84 -1.56 21.61
CA ASP A 459 2.99 -1.92 20.48
C ASP A 459 3.24 -0.89 19.37
N GLY A 460 3.72 -1.32 18.19
CA GLY A 460 4.00 -0.45 17.04
C GLY A 460 5.44 -0.57 16.52
N ALA A 461 5.95 0.52 15.96
CA ALA A 461 7.30 0.59 15.41
C ALA A 461 8.17 1.50 16.29
N LEU A 462 9.34 1.03 16.68
CA LEU A 462 10.31 1.84 17.42
C LEU A 462 11.32 2.47 16.43
N PHE A 463 11.06 3.72 16.04
CA PHE A 463 11.88 4.49 15.13
C PHE A 463 11.96 5.96 15.58
N TYR A 464 12.67 6.80 14.82
CA TYR A 464 12.98 8.19 15.19
C TYR A 464 11.82 8.98 15.81
N GLY A 465 10.58 8.86 15.31
CA GLY A 465 9.43 9.64 15.78
C GLY A 465 8.94 9.28 17.20
N ASP A 466 9.28 8.08 17.71
CA ASP A 466 8.77 7.54 18.97
C ASP A 466 9.85 7.33 20.04
N ALA A 467 11.11 7.43 19.66
CA ALA A 467 12.26 7.20 20.53
C ALA A 467 12.21 8.04 21.81
N THR A 468 11.92 9.34 21.70
CA THR A 468 11.83 10.26 22.84
C THR A 468 10.73 9.84 23.82
N ARG A 469 9.55 9.46 23.30
CA ARG A 469 8.42 9.05 24.12
C ARG A 469 8.70 7.73 24.86
N PHE A 470 9.40 6.81 24.20
CA PHE A 470 9.84 5.56 24.83
C PHE A 470 10.81 5.84 25.98
N ILE A 471 11.83 6.70 25.74
CA ILE A 471 12.78 7.13 26.75
C ILE A 471 12.06 7.75 27.95
N ASP A 472 11.14 8.69 27.73
CA ASP A 472 10.40 9.40 28.77
C ASP A 472 9.58 8.42 29.64
N VAL A 473 8.81 7.53 28.99
CA VAL A 473 7.93 6.58 29.71
C VAL A 473 8.72 5.57 30.52
N VAL A 474 9.76 4.95 29.93
CA VAL A 474 10.52 3.90 30.62
C VAL A 474 11.52 4.48 31.63
N SER A 475 12.08 5.66 31.35
CA SER A 475 13.00 6.31 32.29
C SER A 475 12.29 6.96 33.50
N SER A 476 10.97 7.20 33.41
CA SER A 476 10.16 7.74 34.53
C SER A 476 9.71 6.67 35.53
N VAL A 477 10.23 5.45 35.41
CA VAL A 477 9.93 4.34 36.31
C VAL A 477 10.26 4.71 37.77
N GLY A 478 9.35 4.39 38.69
CA GLY A 478 9.49 4.62 40.13
C GLY A 478 10.49 3.67 40.83
N ASP A 479 10.22 3.33 42.08
CA ASP A 479 11.06 2.49 42.90
C ASP A 479 10.98 1.01 42.49
N VAL A 480 11.69 0.66 41.38
CA VAL A 480 11.87 -0.74 40.95
C VAL A 480 13.35 -1.01 40.71
N GLU A 481 13.73 -2.27 40.78
CA GLU A 481 15.12 -2.72 40.60
C GLU A 481 15.36 -3.31 39.21
N GLY A 482 14.28 -3.71 38.52
CA GLY A 482 14.33 -4.28 37.19
C GLY A 482 13.23 -3.77 36.25
N VAL A 483 13.57 -3.70 34.97
CA VAL A 483 12.63 -3.36 33.91
C VAL A 483 12.70 -4.40 32.78
N ILE A 484 11.57 -4.98 32.43
CA ILE A 484 11.44 -5.85 31.27
C ILE A 484 10.70 -5.09 30.18
N VAL A 485 11.34 -4.90 29.03
CA VAL A 485 10.75 -4.26 27.85
C VAL A 485 10.37 -5.32 26.83
N ARG A 486 9.09 -5.47 26.58
CA ARG A 486 8.53 -6.43 25.64
C ARG A 486 8.37 -5.79 24.26
N VAL A 487 9.14 -6.28 23.26
CA VAL A 487 9.14 -5.77 21.89
C VAL A 487 8.64 -6.79 20.86
N HIS A 488 8.06 -7.92 21.29
CA HIS A 488 7.61 -8.99 20.39
C HIS A 488 6.56 -8.55 19.35
N ARG A 489 5.88 -7.42 19.56
CA ARG A 489 4.95 -6.80 18.60
C ARG A 489 5.56 -5.63 17.80
N THR A 490 6.83 -5.31 18.07
CA THR A 490 7.55 -4.26 17.34
C THR A 490 8.04 -4.82 16.02
N ARG A 491 7.42 -4.38 14.91
CA ARG A 491 7.77 -4.86 13.58
C ARG A 491 9.03 -4.22 13.00
N VAL A 492 9.33 -3.00 13.43
CA VAL A 492 10.46 -2.21 12.93
C VAL A 492 11.26 -1.69 14.11
N LEU A 493 12.55 -2.03 14.13
CA LEU A 493 13.58 -1.42 14.97
C LEU A 493 14.68 -0.95 14.03
N ASP A 494 14.84 0.37 13.91
CA ASP A 494 15.91 1.01 13.12
C ASP A 494 17.04 1.52 14.04
N ALA A 495 18.03 2.19 13.46
CA ALA A 495 19.14 2.76 14.21
C ALA A 495 18.69 3.74 15.30
N SER A 496 17.60 4.49 15.05
CA SER A 496 17.07 5.45 16.03
C SER A 496 16.36 4.75 17.19
N GLY A 497 15.67 3.64 16.91
CA GLY A 497 15.07 2.79 17.93
C GLY A 497 16.14 2.08 18.78
N ALA A 498 17.24 1.66 18.17
CA ALA A 498 18.37 1.09 18.88
C ALA A 498 19.08 2.12 19.78
N GLU A 499 19.24 3.36 19.30
CA GLU A 499 19.77 4.48 20.11
C GLU A 499 18.84 4.81 21.28
N ALA A 500 17.53 4.74 21.09
CA ALA A 500 16.56 4.90 22.18
C ALA A 500 16.72 3.80 23.24
N LEU A 501 16.95 2.57 22.84
CA LEU A 501 17.27 1.47 23.77
C LEU A 501 18.58 1.74 24.53
N HIS A 502 19.60 2.27 23.83
CA HIS A 502 20.87 2.68 24.47
C HIS A 502 20.65 3.72 25.56
N GLU A 503 19.92 4.80 25.23
CA GLU A 503 19.66 5.87 26.19
C GLU A 503 18.84 5.38 27.40
N VAL A 504 17.82 4.55 27.16
CA VAL A 504 17.05 3.92 28.25
C VAL A 504 17.95 3.03 29.12
N ASN A 505 18.74 2.12 28.52
CA ASN A 505 19.65 1.25 29.23
C ASN A 505 20.66 2.04 30.07
N ARG A 506 21.25 3.08 29.47
CA ARG A 506 22.18 3.98 30.17
C ARG A 506 21.52 4.70 31.35
N THR A 507 20.30 5.20 31.17
CA THR A 507 19.53 5.91 32.20
C THR A 507 19.16 5.00 33.35
N LEU A 508 18.67 3.77 33.06
CA LEU A 508 18.32 2.79 34.05
C LEU A 508 19.54 2.28 34.83
N ARG A 509 20.65 1.98 34.14
CA ARG A 509 21.94 1.58 34.77
C ARG A 509 22.47 2.64 35.75
N ARG A 510 22.36 3.94 35.43
CA ARG A 510 22.77 5.03 36.34
C ARG A 510 21.95 5.05 37.64
N ARG A 511 20.73 4.53 37.60
CA ARG A 511 19.82 4.40 38.75
C ARG A 511 19.94 3.05 39.43
N GLY A 512 20.84 2.17 38.96
CA GLY A 512 20.99 0.81 39.50
C GLY A 512 19.89 -0.16 39.05
N ILE A 513 19.07 0.21 38.04
CA ILE A 513 17.95 -0.60 37.56
C ILE A 513 18.45 -1.49 36.41
N GLN A 514 18.17 -2.79 36.48
CA GLN A 514 18.50 -3.77 35.43
C GLN A 514 17.49 -3.75 34.31
N LEU A 515 17.96 -3.87 33.05
CA LEU A 515 17.12 -3.93 31.85
C LEU A 515 17.20 -5.31 31.20
N VAL A 516 16.04 -5.88 30.85
CA VAL A 516 15.94 -7.06 29.99
C VAL A 516 14.97 -6.72 28.84
N VAL A 517 15.33 -7.07 27.61
CA VAL A 517 14.50 -6.85 26.41
C VAL A 517 14.00 -8.20 25.91
N GLN A 518 12.68 -8.35 25.79
CA GLN A 518 12.04 -9.59 25.38
C GLN A 518 11.45 -9.49 23.98
N GLY A 519 11.76 -10.49 23.13
CA GLY A 519 11.08 -10.70 21.86
C GLY A 519 11.73 -10.00 20.67
N LEU A 520 13.01 -9.66 20.74
CA LEU A 520 13.79 -9.21 19.57
C LEU A 520 14.00 -10.37 18.61
N THR A 521 13.79 -10.11 17.32
CA THR A 521 14.23 -11.03 16.26
C THR A 521 15.75 -10.95 16.09
N GLU A 522 16.37 -12.00 15.53
CA GLU A 522 17.82 -12.02 15.31
C GLU A 522 18.37 -10.79 14.55
N PRO A 523 17.71 -10.28 13.49
CA PRO A 523 18.16 -9.03 12.86
C PRO A 523 18.05 -7.80 13.77
N GLN A 524 16.98 -7.72 14.59
CA GLN A 524 16.77 -6.60 15.53
C GLN A 524 17.78 -6.65 16.67
N LEU A 525 18.09 -7.83 17.18
CA LEU A 525 19.11 -8.01 18.20
C LEU A 525 20.48 -7.54 17.72
N ARG A 526 20.87 -7.89 16.48
CA ARG A 526 22.12 -7.41 15.89
C ARG A 526 22.18 -5.89 15.78
N ILE A 527 21.07 -5.23 15.42
CA ILE A 527 21.01 -3.77 15.35
C ILE A 527 21.12 -3.16 16.75
N ALA A 528 20.39 -3.71 17.74
CA ALA A 528 20.42 -3.21 19.12
C ALA A 528 21.80 -3.37 19.77
N VAL A 529 22.49 -4.48 19.53
CA VAL A 529 23.86 -4.71 20.03
C VAL A 529 24.87 -3.84 19.31
N ALA A 530 24.76 -3.68 17.99
CA ALA A 530 25.67 -2.83 17.20
C ALA A 530 25.60 -1.33 17.59
N ALA A 531 24.47 -0.91 18.15
CA ALA A 531 24.27 0.45 18.65
C ALA A 531 24.55 0.58 20.17
N ASP A 532 25.19 -0.41 20.79
CA ASP A 532 25.41 -0.49 22.26
C ASP A 532 24.11 -0.33 23.06
N GLY A 533 22.97 -0.64 22.46
CA GLY A 533 21.64 -0.51 23.07
C GLY A 533 21.44 -1.50 24.22
N ILE A 534 21.85 -2.73 23.99
CA ILE A 534 21.81 -3.82 24.99
C ILE A 534 23.00 -4.76 24.79
N GLU A 535 23.36 -5.47 25.84
CA GLU A 535 24.25 -6.63 25.73
C GLU A 535 23.46 -7.86 25.26
N PRO A 536 24.05 -8.82 24.55
CA PRO A 536 23.36 -10.06 24.17
C PRO A 536 22.77 -10.80 25.37
N THR A 537 23.40 -10.70 26.52
CA THR A 537 22.97 -11.28 27.82
C THR A 537 21.73 -10.62 28.43
N GLN A 538 21.29 -9.48 27.89
CA GLN A 538 20.09 -8.74 28.32
C GLN A 538 18.87 -9.04 27.45
N SER A 539 18.96 -9.98 26.49
CA SER A 539 17.89 -10.35 25.58
C SER A 539 17.31 -11.72 25.92
N ALA A 540 16.01 -11.86 25.79
CA ALA A 540 15.28 -13.12 25.94
C ALA A 540 14.23 -13.27 24.83
N GLU A 541 13.99 -14.48 24.34
CA GLU A 541 12.98 -14.74 23.31
C GLU A 541 11.56 -14.73 23.86
N THR A 542 11.38 -15.37 25.02
CA THR A 542 10.08 -15.52 25.66
C THR A 542 9.98 -14.73 26.96
N LEU A 543 8.76 -14.46 27.40
CA LEU A 543 8.54 -13.74 28.66
C LEU A 543 8.98 -14.53 29.89
N PRO A 544 8.76 -15.86 29.98
CA PRO A 544 9.33 -16.66 31.06
C PRO A 544 10.86 -16.58 31.15
N GLU A 545 11.56 -16.66 30.02
CA GLU A 545 13.02 -16.49 29.95
C GLU A 545 13.46 -15.10 30.41
N ALA A 546 12.72 -14.04 30.01
CA ALA A 546 13.00 -12.68 30.46
C ALA A 546 12.86 -12.51 31.98
N ILE A 547 11.85 -13.14 32.57
CA ILE A 547 11.64 -13.14 34.03
C ILE A 547 12.76 -13.91 34.71
N ASP A 548 13.10 -15.10 34.22
CA ASP A 548 14.19 -15.90 34.75
C ASP A 548 15.54 -15.18 34.72
N LEU A 549 15.79 -14.48 33.57
CA LEU A 549 16.99 -13.67 33.43
C LEU A 549 17.00 -12.48 34.39
N MET A 550 15.87 -11.81 34.55
CA MET A 550 15.74 -10.70 35.51
C MET A 550 15.97 -11.15 36.94
N CYS A 551 15.41 -12.30 37.33
CA CYS A 551 15.63 -12.89 38.66
C CYS A 551 17.11 -13.19 38.93
N LYS A 552 17.83 -13.70 37.93
CA LYS A 552 19.28 -13.92 38.03
C LYS A 552 20.07 -12.62 38.19
N LEU A 553 19.70 -11.57 37.46
CA LEU A 553 20.36 -10.26 37.50
C LEU A 553 20.15 -9.54 38.83
N LEU A 554 18.98 -9.70 39.46
CA LEU A 554 18.64 -9.09 40.74
C LEU A 554 19.14 -9.89 41.94
N GLY A 555 19.79 -11.05 41.71
CA GLY A 555 20.37 -11.85 42.79
C GLY A 555 19.33 -12.49 43.70
N ASP A 556 18.14 -12.82 43.18
CA ASP A 556 17.10 -13.49 43.93
C ASP A 556 17.47 -14.98 44.12
N PRO A 557 17.67 -15.47 45.35
CA PRO A 557 18.06 -16.86 45.62
C PRO A 557 16.93 -17.87 45.32
N GLY A 558 15.82 -17.45 44.73
CA GLY A 558 14.59 -18.25 44.52
C GLY A 558 14.69 -19.46 43.60
N ARG A 559 15.87 -19.74 43.04
CA ARG A 559 16.16 -20.99 42.30
C ARG A 559 17.42 -21.66 42.81
N ALA A 560 17.34 -22.21 43.98
CA ALA A 560 18.29 -23.26 44.37
C ALA A 560 18.11 -24.41 43.36
N VAL A 561 19.17 -24.74 42.60
CA VAL A 561 19.22 -25.97 41.82
C VAL A 561 19.03 -27.13 42.81
N VAL A 562 17.97 -27.89 42.62
CA VAL A 562 17.72 -29.08 43.48
C VAL A 562 18.85 -30.07 43.21
N THR A 563 19.81 -30.14 44.10
CA THR A 563 20.96 -31.05 44.05
C THR A 563 20.72 -32.21 45.02
N GLY A 564 19.83 -33.14 44.63
CA GLY A 564 19.51 -34.32 45.44
C GLY A 564 18.56 -35.27 44.71
N GLU A 565 18.32 -36.47 45.29
CA GLU A 565 17.25 -37.33 44.80
C GLU A 565 15.90 -36.60 44.89
N THR A 566 15.22 -36.48 43.79
CA THR A 566 13.94 -35.78 43.68
C THR A 566 12.79 -36.76 43.61
N THR A 567 11.66 -36.42 44.25
CA THR A 567 10.42 -37.19 44.17
C THR A 567 9.27 -36.33 43.69
N ARG A 568 8.15 -36.96 43.35
CA ARG A 568 6.96 -36.30 42.86
C ARG A 568 5.96 -36.08 43.98
N LEU A 569 5.43 -34.85 44.06
CA LEU A 569 4.41 -34.45 45.02
C LEU A 569 3.22 -33.84 44.29
N PHE A 570 2.06 -34.43 44.41
CA PHE A 570 0.81 -33.83 43.96
C PHE A 570 0.17 -33.03 45.09
N SER A 571 -0.10 -31.76 44.84
CA SER A 571 -0.74 -30.86 45.80
C SER A 571 -2.00 -30.23 45.20
N TYR A 572 -2.96 -29.96 46.07
CA TYR A 572 -4.26 -29.39 45.74
C TYR A 572 -4.69 -28.36 46.81
N GLY A 573 -5.77 -27.63 46.56
CA GLY A 573 -6.34 -26.67 47.52
C GLY A 573 -5.36 -25.56 47.90
N SER A 574 -5.15 -25.34 49.20
CA SER A 574 -4.26 -24.33 49.76
C SER A 574 -2.78 -24.59 49.46
N PHE A 575 -2.39 -25.85 49.29
CA PHE A 575 -0.99 -26.24 49.08
C PHE A 575 -0.44 -25.95 47.68
N ILE A 576 -1.27 -25.49 46.75
CA ILE A 576 -0.81 -24.96 45.44
C ILE A 576 -0.52 -23.45 45.49
N GLN A 577 -0.80 -22.78 46.61
CA GLN A 577 -0.61 -21.34 46.76
C GLN A 577 0.85 -20.97 47.03
N THR A 578 1.34 -19.94 46.32
CA THR A 578 2.72 -19.45 46.45
C THR A 578 3.08 -19.06 47.92
N ALA A 579 2.14 -18.47 48.65
CA ALA A 579 2.36 -18.08 50.05
C ALA A 579 2.62 -19.28 50.98
N VAL A 580 2.00 -20.42 50.69
CA VAL A 580 2.22 -21.67 51.44
C VAL A 580 3.58 -22.26 51.04
N HIS A 581 3.93 -22.27 49.76
CA HIS A 581 5.24 -22.72 49.27
C HIS A 581 6.38 -21.96 49.93
N GLN A 582 6.29 -20.62 50.00
CA GLN A 582 7.33 -19.79 50.62
C GLN A 582 7.51 -20.09 52.13
N ARG A 583 6.41 -20.35 52.84
CA ARG A 583 6.45 -20.66 54.28
C ARG A 583 6.97 -22.05 54.56
N VAL A 584 6.60 -23.03 53.76
CA VAL A 584 6.89 -24.43 53.99
C VAL A 584 8.23 -24.84 53.38
N TYR A 585 8.50 -24.43 52.16
CA TYR A 585 9.69 -24.85 51.40
C TYR A 585 10.77 -23.77 51.28
N GLY A 586 10.49 -22.52 51.74
CA GLY A 586 11.40 -21.40 51.58
C GLY A 586 11.56 -20.94 50.12
N ARG A 587 10.90 -21.60 49.18
CA ARG A 587 10.88 -21.28 47.74
C ARG A 587 9.54 -21.60 47.11
N ARG A 588 9.27 -21.07 45.91
CA ARG A 588 8.12 -21.47 45.13
C ARG A 588 8.41 -22.74 44.33
N LEU A 589 7.50 -23.71 44.43
CA LEU A 589 7.53 -24.90 43.61
C LEU A 589 6.84 -24.62 42.25
N THR A 590 7.47 -25.03 41.17
CA THR A 590 6.86 -25.03 39.81
C THR A 590 6.31 -26.42 39.51
N GLY A 591 5.02 -26.52 39.16
CA GLY A 591 4.36 -27.79 38.88
C GLY A 591 3.39 -27.68 37.69
N ARG A 592 3.13 -28.83 37.06
CA ARG A 592 2.15 -28.93 35.98
C ARG A 592 0.78 -29.30 36.54
N LEU A 593 -0.29 -28.91 35.85
CA LEU A 593 -1.65 -29.30 36.18
C LEU A 593 -1.84 -30.80 36.00
N ASP A 594 -2.51 -31.43 36.97
CA ASP A 594 -2.93 -32.83 36.96
C ASP A 594 -4.19 -33.01 37.82
N SER A 595 -4.73 -34.23 37.86
CA SER A 595 -5.89 -34.53 38.67
C SER A 595 -5.75 -35.89 39.36
N LEU A 596 -6.30 -35.99 40.57
CA LEU A 596 -6.35 -37.23 41.35
C LEU A 596 -7.72 -37.89 41.17
N PRO A 597 -7.78 -39.06 40.51
CA PRO A 597 -9.04 -39.78 40.32
C PRO A 597 -9.50 -40.56 41.55
N GLY A 598 -10.79 -40.74 41.71
CA GLY A 598 -11.41 -41.49 42.82
C GLY A 598 -11.41 -40.76 44.18
N TYR A 599 -11.13 -39.45 44.15
CA TYR A 599 -11.14 -38.62 45.37
C TYR A 599 -11.99 -37.37 45.15
N ARG A 600 -12.55 -36.83 46.24
CA ARG A 600 -13.29 -35.57 46.32
C ARG A 600 -12.76 -34.69 47.44
N LEU A 601 -12.96 -33.37 47.32
CA LEU A 601 -12.55 -32.42 48.35
C LEU A 601 -13.61 -32.28 49.45
N ARG A 602 -13.14 -32.34 50.71
CA ARG A 602 -13.92 -32.00 51.91
C ARG A 602 -13.17 -30.93 52.70
N LEU A 603 -13.89 -29.96 53.28
CA LEU A 603 -13.29 -28.96 54.16
C LEU A 603 -13.12 -29.55 55.57
N ILE A 604 -11.90 -29.49 56.10
CA ILE A 604 -11.57 -29.93 57.47
C ILE A 604 -11.08 -28.73 58.29
N ASP A 605 -11.33 -28.75 59.60
CA ASP A 605 -10.89 -27.67 60.51
C ASP A 605 -9.39 -27.85 60.81
N VAL A 606 -8.63 -26.73 60.79
CA VAL A 606 -7.19 -26.69 61.08
C VAL A 606 -7.01 -26.46 62.58
N PRO A 607 -6.24 -27.27 63.25
CA PRO A 607 -5.94 -27.08 64.67
C PRO A 607 -5.29 -25.74 64.99
N PRO A 608 -5.55 -25.12 66.18
CA PRO A 608 -5.08 -23.76 66.47
C PRO A 608 -3.56 -23.58 66.39
N ASP A 609 -2.79 -24.63 66.71
CA ASP A 609 -1.32 -24.69 66.68
C ASP A 609 -0.78 -24.61 65.25
N GLN A 610 -1.55 -25.08 64.23
CA GLN A 610 -1.18 -25.05 62.81
C GLN A 610 -1.76 -23.85 62.11
N THR A 611 -2.78 -23.19 62.66
CA THR A 611 -3.39 -21.98 62.05
C THR A 611 -2.36 -20.88 61.87
N SER A 612 -1.37 -20.74 62.75
CA SER A 612 -0.30 -19.73 62.63
C SER A 612 0.66 -20.03 61.46
N THR A 613 0.90 -21.29 61.14
CA THR A 613 1.81 -21.69 60.07
C THR A 613 1.14 -21.60 58.69
N LEU A 614 -0.12 -22.03 58.55
CA LEU A 614 -0.84 -22.06 57.28
C LEU A 614 -1.63 -20.78 57.04
N GLY A 615 -1.96 -20.03 58.09
CA GLY A 615 -2.81 -18.83 58.00
C GLY A 615 -4.27 -19.11 57.66
N LEU A 616 -4.72 -20.36 57.90
CA LEU A 616 -6.04 -20.85 57.55
C LEU A 616 -6.69 -21.54 58.74
N THR A 617 -7.99 -21.32 58.97
CA THR A 617 -8.81 -22.00 59.96
C THR A 617 -9.50 -23.24 59.41
N ARG A 618 -9.64 -23.34 58.10
CA ARG A 618 -10.16 -24.48 57.35
C ARG A 618 -9.38 -24.71 56.08
N GLN A 619 -9.19 -25.98 55.71
CA GLN A 619 -8.53 -26.31 54.44
C GLN A 619 -9.21 -27.47 53.72
N PRO A 620 -9.15 -27.53 52.38
CA PRO A 620 -9.66 -28.66 51.61
C PRO A 620 -8.75 -29.87 51.78
N ALA A 621 -9.35 -31.04 52.04
CA ALA A 621 -8.68 -32.32 52.13
C ALA A 621 -9.29 -33.30 51.10
N ALA A 622 -8.44 -34.09 50.46
CA ALA A 622 -8.88 -35.16 49.55
C ALA A 622 -9.33 -36.35 50.43
N VAL A 623 -10.56 -36.79 50.20
CA VAL A 623 -11.15 -37.99 50.82
C VAL A 623 -11.59 -38.96 49.71
N PRO A 624 -11.58 -40.27 49.93
CA PRO A 624 -12.10 -41.23 48.98
C PRO A 624 -13.51 -40.83 48.48
N GLY A 625 -13.75 -40.91 47.21
CA GLY A 625 -14.98 -40.59 46.54
C GLY A 625 -15.43 -41.68 45.55
N ASP A 626 -16.33 -41.36 44.64
CA ASP A 626 -16.74 -42.24 43.56
C ASP A 626 -15.60 -42.37 42.53
N PRO A 627 -15.55 -43.47 41.74
CA PRO A 627 -14.49 -43.64 40.70
C PRO A 627 -14.42 -42.51 39.68
N ASP A 628 -15.51 -41.80 39.46
CA ASP A 628 -15.59 -40.66 38.53
C ASP A 628 -15.23 -39.30 39.16
N ASP A 629 -15.02 -39.27 40.49
CA ASP A 629 -14.61 -38.03 41.17
C ASP A 629 -13.17 -37.68 40.83
N LEU A 630 -12.89 -36.38 40.66
CA LEU A 630 -11.58 -35.85 40.30
C LEU A 630 -11.20 -34.65 41.17
N VAL A 631 -10.05 -34.70 41.82
CA VAL A 631 -9.47 -33.56 42.52
C VAL A 631 -8.42 -32.89 41.65
N ALA A 632 -8.71 -31.68 41.15
CA ALA A 632 -7.74 -30.89 40.38
C ALA A 632 -6.63 -30.34 41.28
N GLY A 633 -5.38 -30.41 40.80
CA GLY A 633 -4.19 -29.97 41.52
C GLY A 633 -2.97 -29.74 40.63
N LYS A 634 -1.80 -29.72 41.23
CA LYS A 634 -0.52 -29.59 40.52
C LYS A 634 0.46 -30.66 40.98
N LEU A 635 1.20 -31.22 40.03
CA LEU A 635 2.29 -32.14 40.26
C LEU A 635 3.62 -31.37 40.32
N PHE A 636 4.30 -31.45 41.42
CA PHE A 636 5.58 -30.79 41.72
C PHE A 636 6.72 -31.80 41.80
N THR A 637 7.94 -31.32 41.57
CA THR A 637 9.18 -32.06 41.88
C THR A 637 9.80 -31.44 43.13
N VAL A 638 9.99 -32.23 44.18
CA VAL A 638 10.53 -31.82 45.46
C VAL A 638 11.72 -32.72 45.85
N ASP A 639 12.62 -32.22 46.67
CA ASP A 639 13.65 -33.03 47.28
C ASP A 639 13.18 -33.66 48.61
N GLU A 640 14.00 -34.54 49.17
CA GLU A 640 13.67 -35.24 50.46
C GLU A 640 13.49 -34.25 51.61
N SER A 641 14.25 -33.17 51.67
CA SER A 641 14.16 -32.17 52.76
C SER A 641 12.86 -31.37 52.66
N GLU A 642 12.43 -31.04 51.44
CA GLU A 642 11.17 -30.37 51.16
C GLU A 642 9.96 -31.27 51.44
N LEU A 643 10.10 -32.55 51.11
CA LEU A 643 9.08 -33.55 51.43
C LEU A 643 8.92 -33.74 52.93
N ALA A 644 10.03 -33.75 53.67
CA ALA A 644 10.02 -33.80 55.13
C ALA A 644 9.43 -32.54 55.78
N ALA A 645 9.68 -31.35 55.17
CA ALA A 645 9.12 -30.09 55.66
C ALA A 645 7.58 -30.06 55.52
N ILE A 646 7.01 -30.57 54.45
CA ILE A 646 5.56 -30.61 54.26
C ILE A 646 4.93 -31.74 55.09
N ASP A 647 5.64 -32.85 55.29
CA ASP A 647 5.21 -33.91 56.22
C ASP A 647 4.98 -33.35 57.62
N ALA A 648 5.94 -32.59 58.15
CA ALA A 648 5.85 -31.99 59.50
C ALA A 648 4.65 -31.05 59.66
N VAL A 649 4.24 -30.35 58.60
CA VAL A 649 3.05 -29.47 58.58
C VAL A 649 1.75 -30.27 58.50
N ASN A 650 1.77 -31.42 57.87
CA ASN A 650 0.57 -32.20 57.53
C ASN A 650 0.32 -33.39 58.49
N GLU A 651 1.27 -33.76 59.32
CA GLU A 651 1.23 -34.98 60.11
C GLU A 651 -0.04 -35.15 60.97
N ALA A 652 -0.61 -34.08 61.46
CA ALA A 652 -1.81 -34.14 62.29
C ALA A 652 -3.12 -34.37 61.51
N LEU A 653 -3.20 -33.91 60.27
CA LEU A 653 -4.44 -33.87 59.53
C LEU A 653 -4.48 -34.83 58.34
N PHE A 654 -3.33 -35.15 57.80
CA PHE A 654 -3.19 -35.93 56.57
C PHE A 654 -2.29 -37.14 56.76
N ARG A 655 -2.51 -38.14 55.89
CA ARG A 655 -1.57 -39.20 55.60
C ARG A 655 -1.06 -39.07 54.16
N ARG A 656 0.18 -39.41 53.95
CA ARG A 656 0.79 -39.39 52.62
C ARG A 656 0.63 -40.75 51.97
N GLU A 657 0.08 -40.77 50.76
CA GLU A 657 -0.12 -41.98 49.94
C GLU A 657 0.52 -41.81 48.56
N TRP A 658 1.06 -42.91 48.00
CA TRP A 658 1.58 -42.94 46.66
C TRP A 658 0.49 -43.36 45.69
N LEU A 659 -0.04 -42.40 44.92
CA LEU A 659 -1.24 -42.58 44.10
C LEU A 659 -0.95 -42.24 42.64
N GLU A 660 -1.69 -42.90 41.72
CA GLU A 660 -1.65 -42.64 40.30
C GLU A 660 -2.58 -41.48 39.93
N LEU A 661 -2.09 -40.57 39.10
CA LEU A 661 -2.83 -39.41 38.62
C LEU A 661 -3.42 -39.68 37.23
N THR A 662 -4.30 -38.79 36.76
CA THR A 662 -4.93 -38.88 35.43
C THR A 662 -3.93 -38.87 34.28
N SER A 663 -2.73 -38.33 34.45
CA SER A 663 -1.64 -38.38 33.48
C SER A 663 -0.97 -39.75 33.37
N GLY A 664 -1.30 -40.73 34.23
CA GLY A 664 -0.61 -42.03 34.32
C GLY A 664 0.69 -41.97 35.15
N GLU A 665 1.04 -40.83 35.73
CA GLU A 665 2.18 -40.70 36.64
C GLU A 665 1.76 -40.88 38.10
N SER A 666 2.63 -41.53 38.89
CA SER A 666 2.40 -41.68 40.32
C SER A 666 3.16 -40.61 41.11
N ALA A 667 2.55 -40.12 42.19
CA ALA A 667 3.07 -39.08 43.02
C ALA A 667 2.65 -39.29 44.52
N TRP A 668 3.38 -38.70 45.42
CA TRP A 668 2.95 -38.55 46.82
C TRP A 668 1.78 -37.57 46.88
N VAL A 669 0.70 -37.96 47.56
CA VAL A 669 -0.52 -37.16 47.76
C VAL A 669 -0.86 -37.17 49.25
N PHE A 670 -1.20 -36.01 49.79
CA PHE A 670 -1.72 -35.89 51.13
C PHE A 670 -3.24 -36.08 51.13
N VAL A 671 -3.72 -37.16 51.70
CA VAL A 671 -5.14 -37.46 51.85
C VAL A 671 -5.58 -37.34 53.31
N ALA A 672 -6.86 -37.04 53.58
CA ALA A 672 -7.37 -36.93 54.95
C ALA A 672 -7.18 -38.24 55.72
N ARG A 673 -6.91 -38.16 57.06
CA ARG A 673 -6.94 -39.33 57.94
C ARG A 673 -8.38 -39.82 58.15
N ASP A 674 -8.57 -41.13 58.36
CA ASP A 674 -9.89 -41.77 58.46
C ASP A 674 -10.71 -41.34 59.71
N ASP A 675 -10.12 -40.67 60.64
CA ASP A 675 -10.70 -40.19 61.92
C ASP A 675 -11.12 -38.71 61.92
N GLN A 676 -11.10 -38.06 60.74
CA GLN A 676 -11.45 -36.61 60.56
C GLN A 676 -12.66 -36.39 59.70
#